data_b0963b14e7a01f0a1d2f721a44b8a14c
#
_entry.id   b0963b14e7a01f0a1d2f721a44b8a14c
#
_cell.length_a   1.000
_cell.length_b   1.000
_cell.length_c   1.000
_cell.angle_alpha   90.00
_cell.angle_beta   90.00
_cell.angle_gamma   90.00
#
_symmetry.space_group_name_H-M   'P 1'
#
loop_
_entity.id
_entity.type
_entity.pdbx_description
1 polymer ?
#
loop_
_entity_poly.entity_id
_entity_poly.type
_entity_poly.pdbx_seq_one_letter_code
_entity_poly.pdbx_strand_id
1 'polypeptide(L)'
;MTLPSPYLDDRRFQGLVDEAKRLVQQRCPEWSDHNVSDPGVTLIEAFATMVDQLVYRVNRVPEKSYLTFLDLIGVRLHQPTAARTDVTFRLSAPQPEPVRVRAGTEVATVRTETEEAVVFTTVGELSIVPCEFAHLATWPTSGDALDRTEELALGRSVPCFGATPAPGDALYVGLSAAVPSGVVVLRLDCSVEGVGVDPLRPPLVWEAWDGSAWKACEIEKDDTGGFNRSGELILHLPQGHTPAVVVRRTGGWLRCRLVEAAPGQPTYMAPPVVRRITAFTIGATVGAVHAETVTDEVLGPAEGVPGQIFTVSRPPVVPGDFVVEVADSEGGPQGTEWTRVDDFAHSGPEDRHITLDPNSGRVEFGPAVRERDGSIRHYGKVPPKGATVRVRSYRTGGGLRGNVATSTLRVLRSAIPYVARVENRRPALGGVDGETVENARVRGPMTLRTLRRAVVPHDYELLAREVAPDASRVQCIPAGGDSDVEAGGVRLLVVPAGRSDEQGRIQFDELIPPQQTLALIAGHLDERRPIGARLVVERPFYQGVTVVATVQARRGVVLEQVREEALTALYSYFNPLSGGPGRDGWPFGRPIQSGEAFAVLQQVPGVDLVEDVRLFPADPVNGQRGEPTTKIALDRHALVFSYEHQLRVREA
;
A
#
# COMPACT_ATOMS: atom_id res chain seq x y z
N MET A 1 -4.47 -14.12 -23.19
CA MET A 1 -4.02 -14.16 -24.61
C MET A 1 -3.10 -12.96 -24.81
N THR A 2 -1.82 -13.18 -25.06
CA THR A 2 -0.87 -12.12 -25.42
C THR A 2 -1.12 -11.68 -26.86
N LEU A 3 -0.84 -10.41 -27.18
CA LEU A 3 -0.77 -9.98 -28.58
C LEU A 3 0.28 -10.84 -29.30
N PRO A 4 -0.08 -11.56 -30.38
CA PRO A 4 0.88 -12.40 -31.07
C PRO A 4 1.99 -11.54 -31.67
N SER A 5 3.24 -12.01 -31.58
CA SER A 5 4.32 -11.41 -32.33
C SER A 5 4.13 -11.77 -33.81
N PRO A 6 3.93 -10.83 -34.73
CA PRO A 6 3.75 -11.15 -36.13
C PRO A 6 5.04 -11.71 -36.70
N TYR A 7 4.96 -12.89 -37.33
CA TYR A 7 6.00 -13.38 -38.18
C TYR A 7 5.80 -12.74 -39.57
N LEU A 8 6.62 -11.75 -39.89
CA LEU A 8 6.55 -11.04 -41.17
C LEU A 8 7.25 -11.84 -42.29
N ASP A 9 8.25 -12.65 -41.93
CA ASP A 9 8.97 -13.53 -42.83
C ASP A 9 9.31 -14.84 -42.08
N ASP A 10 8.87 -15.98 -42.62
CA ASP A 10 9.03 -17.31 -42.02
C ASP A 10 10.25 -18.07 -42.55
N ARG A 11 10.99 -17.50 -43.51
CA ARG A 11 12.21 -18.10 -44.04
C ARG A 11 13.26 -18.28 -42.95
N ARG A 12 13.90 -19.42 -42.98
CA ARG A 12 14.99 -19.81 -42.09
C ARG A 12 16.25 -20.07 -42.87
N PHE A 13 17.38 -20.08 -42.18
CA PHE A 13 18.70 -20.34 -42.77
C PHE A 13 18.70 -21.50 -43.80
N GLN A 14 18.19 -22.68 -43.43
CA GLN A 14 18.14 -23.84 -44.34
C GLN A 14 17.27 -23.57 -45.58
N GLY A 15 16.11 -22.94 -45.42
CA GLY A 15 15.24 -22.57 -46.54
C GLY A 15 15.92 -21.61 -47.52
N LEU A 16 16.67 -20.61 -46.99
CA LEU A 16 17.44 -19.67 -47.79
C LEU A 16 18.57 -20.36 -48.57
N VAL A 17 19.29 -21.30 -47.94
CA VAL A 17 20.33 -22.10 -48.59
C VAL A 17 19.74 -22.96 -49.71
N ASP A 18 18.62 -23.64 -49.45
CA ASP A 18 17.94 -24.50 -50.42
C ASP A 18 17.37 -23.72 -51.60
N GLU A 19 16.85 -22.53 -51.35
CA GLU A 19 16.34 -21.63 -52.39
C GLU A 19 17.49 -21.10 -53.25
N ALA A 20 18.61 -20.69 -52.63
CA ALA A 20 19.79 -20.22 -53.33
C ALA A 20 20.39 -21.33 -54.20
N LYS A 21 20.53 -22.56 -53.68
CA LYS A 21 21.02 -23.71 -54.42
C LYS A 21 20.12 -24.03 -55.63
N ARG A 22 18.78 -24.00 -55.47
CA ARG A 22 17.84 -24.19 -56.60
C ARG A 22 18.01 -23.10 -57.67
N LEU A 23 18.16 -21.85 -57.24
CA LEU A 23 18.37 -20.74 -58.17
C LEU A 23 19.67 -20.88 -58.96
N VAL A 24 20.76 -21.30 -58.29
CA VAL A 24 22.05 -21.57 -58.92
C VAL A 24 21.96 -22.70 -59.94
N GLN A 25 21.31 -23.81 -59.60
CA GLN A 25 21.09 -24.92 -60.54
C GLN A 25 20.32 -24.48 -61.81
N GLN A 26 19.41 -23.56 -61.68
CA GLN A 26 18.64 -23.00 -62.84
C GLN A 26 19.49 -22.03 -63.68
N ARG A 27 20.35 -21.25 -63.04
CA ARG A 27 21.10 -20.17 -63.70
C ARG A 27 22.48 -20.55 -64.15
N CYS A 28 23.12 -21.51 -63.48
CA CYS A 28 24.47 -22.01 -63.76
C CYS A 28 24.46 -23.55 -63.71
N PRO A 29 23.83 -24.22 -64.68
CA PRO A 29 23.73 -25.70 -64.70
C PRO A 29 25.07 -26.42 -64.77
N GLU A 30 26.14 -25.72 -65.14
CA GLU A 30 27.49 -26.21 -65.18
C GLU A 30 28.13 -26.43 -63.81
N TRP A 31 27.61 -25.74 -62.78
CA TRP A 31 28.01 -25.92 -61.37
C TRP A 31 27.19 -27.05 -60.76
N SER A 32 27.76 -28.27 -60.87
CA SER A 32 27.07 -29.46 -60.37
C SER A 32 27.57 -29.96 -59.02
N ASP A 33 28.71 -29.45 -58.53
CA ASP A 33 29.21 -29.80 -57.19
C ASP A 33 28.71 -28.89 -56.13
N HIS A 34 27.84 -29.40 -55.23
CA HIS A 34 27.29 -28.71 -54.10
C HIS A 34 27.82 -29.26 -52.78
N ASN A 35 29.05 -29.73 -52.76
CA ASN A 35 29.73 -30.30 -51.59
C ASN A 35 29.99 -29.19 -50.55
N VAL A 36 29.98 -29.51 -49.27
CA VAL A 36 30.22 -28.59 -48.14
C VAL A 36 31.59 -27.91 -48.21
N SER A 37 32.58 -28.56 -48.92
CA SER A 37 33.92 -28.00 -49.14
C SER A 37 34.01 -27.03 -50.31
N ASP A 38 32.94 -26.82 -51.07
CA ASP A 38 32.92 -25.88 -52.21
C ASP A 38 32.88 -24.45 -51.75
N PRO A 39 33.76 -23.56 -52.19
CA PRO A 39 33.76 -22.14 -51.82
C PRO A 39 32.47 -21.42 -52.17
N GLY A 40 31.78 -21.82 -53.26
CA GLY A 40 30.48 -21.24 -53.65
C GLY A 40 29.38 -21.62 -52.69
N VAL A 41 29.35 -22.86 -52.18
CA VAL A 41 28.42 -23.28 -51.14
C VAL A 41 28.64 -22.50 -49.84
N THR A 42 29.93 -22.30 -49.46
CA THR A 42 30.30 -21.48 -48.29
C THR A 42 29.80 -20.04 -48.43
N LEU A 43 29.89 -19.45 -49.62
CA LEU A 43 29.34 -18.09 -49.88
C LEU A 43 27.81 -18.04 -49.75
N ILE A 44 27.10 -19.07 -50.26
CA ILE A 44 25.65 -19.19 -50.12
C ILE A 44 25.27 -19.27 -48.64
N GLU A 45 25.96 -20.09 -47.86
CA GLU A 45 25.72 -20.25 -46.43
C GLU A 45 26.01 -18.96 -45.64
N ALA A 46 27.14 -18.28 -45.98
CA ALA A 46 27.47 -16.99 -45.38
C ALA A 46 26.38 -15.93 -45.66
N PHE A 47 25.90 -15.85 -46.92
CA PHE A 47 24.82 -14.94 -47.29
C PHE A 47 23.50 -15.32 -46.62
N ALA A 48 23.16 -16.61 -46.59
CA ALA A 48 21.97 -17.10 -45.88
C ALA A 48 22.00 -16.76 -44.39
N THR A 49 23.18 -16.86 -43.74
CA THR A 49 23.38 -16.45 -42.35
C THR A 49 23.12 -14.96 -42.16
N MET A 50 23.62 -14.11 -43.04
CA MET A 50 23.39 -12.67 -43.00
C MET A 50 21.89 -12.32 -43.18
N VAL A 51 21.24 -13.00 -44.13
CA VAL A 51 19.80 -12.80 -44.39
C VAL A 51 18.96 -13.32 -43.22
N ASP A 52 19.29 -14.47 -42.64
CA ASP A 52 18.61 -15.00 -41.46
C ASP A 52 18.67 -14.02 -40.27
N GLN A 53 19.83 -13.36 -40.06
CA GLN A 53 19.96 -12.30 -39.07
C GLN A 53 19.08 -11.07 -39.38
N LEU A 54 18.95 -10.72 -40.66
CA LEU A 54 18.06 -9.63 -41.07
C LEU A 54 16.57 -9.99 -40.85
N VAL A 55 16.18 -11.21 -41.26
CA VAL A 55 14.84 -11.76 -41.02
C VAL A 55 14.51 -11.79 -39.52
N TYR A 56 15.48 -12.23 -38.69
CA TYR A 56 15.33 -12.18 -37.24
C TYR A 56 15.03 -10.77 -36.73
N ARG A 57 15.76 -9.76 -37.23
CA ARG A 57 15.49 -8.34 -36.85
C ARG A 57 14.15 -7.84 -37.36
N VAL A 58 13.74 -8.21 -38.58
CA VAL A 58 12.42 -7.84 -39.15
C VAL A 58 11.28 -8.42 -38.34
N ASN A 59 11.43 -9.68 -37.89
CA ASN A 59 10.42 -10.35 -37.07
C ASN A 59 10.39 -9.88 -35.62
N ARG A 60 11.39 -9.12 -35.18
CA ARG A 60 11.44 -8.55 -33.86
C ARG A 60 10.82 -7.15 -33.89
N VAL A 61 9.53 -7.06 -33.59
CA VAL A 61 8.83 -5.78 -33.47
C VAL A 61 9.47 -4.96 -32.32
N PRO A 62 9.99 -3.76 -32.56
CA PRO A 62 10.56 -2.93 -31.52
C PRO A 62 9.51 -2.59 -30.44
N GLU A 63 9.93 -2.52 -29.18
CA GLU A 63 9.06 -2.12 -28.05
C GLU A 63 8.31 -0.81 -28.32
N LYS A 64 9.00 0.15 -28.98
CA LYS A 64 8.41 1.42 -29.39
C LYS A 64 7.17 1.25 -30.28
N SER A 65 7.17 0.26 -31.16
CA SER A 65 6.00 0.00 -32.04
C SER A 65 4.84 -0.60 -31.25
N TYR A 66 5.11 -1.44 -30.24
CA TYR A 66 4.07 -1.92 -29.33
C TYR A 66 3.48 -0.79 -28.50
N LEU A 67 4.31 0.10 -27.96
CA LEU A 67 3.84 1.29 -27.20
C LEU A 67 2.95 2.17 -28.09
N THR A 68 3.39 2.47 -29.33
CA THR A 68 2.59 3.26 -30.25
C THR A 68 1.26 2.58 -30.58
N PHE A 69 1.25 1.26 -30.79
CA PHE A 69 0.03 0.51 -31.04
C PHE A 69 -0.91 0.50 -29.82
N LEU A 70 -0.38 0.29 -28.61
CA LEU A 70 -1.15 0.35 -27.37
C LEU A 70 -1.75 1.74 -27.17
N ASP A 71 -0.99 2.81 -27.43
CA ASP A 71 -1.49 4.19 -27.36
C ASP A 71 -2.63 4.44 -28.38
N LEU A 72 -2.51 3.94 -29.62
CA LEU A 72 -3.56 4.06 -30.63
C LEU A 72 -4.88 3.41 -30.22
N ILE A 73 -4.83 2.34 -29.45
CA ILE A 73 -6.02 1.66 -28.91
C ILE A 73 -6.44 2.18 -27.53
N GLY A 74 -5.79 3.25 -27.06
CA GLY A 74 -6.10 3.89 -25.77
C GLY A 74 -5.59 3.15 -24.53
N VAL A 75 -4.65 2.23 -24.70
CA VAL A 75 -4.01 1.48 -23.60
C VAL A 75 -2.68 2.11 -23.27
N ARG A 76 -2.64 2.89 -22.20
CA ARG A 76 -1.39 3.47 -21.66
C ARG A 76 -0.79 2.55 -20.60
N LEU A 77 0.52 2.58 -20.44
CA LEU A 77 1.21 1.87 -19.34
C LEU A 77 0.76 2.44 -18.00
N HIS A 78 0.55 1.56 -17.02
CA HIS A 78 0.31 2.01 -15.65
C HIS A 78 1.55 2.75 -15.12
N GLN A 79 1.29 3.89 -14.52
CA GLN A 79 2.34 4.70 -13.91
C GLN A 79 2.79 4.06 -12.59
N PRO A 80 4.05 4.26 -12.17
CA PRO A 80 4.49 3.84 -10.86
C PRO A 80 3.68 4.56 -9.78
N THR A 81 3.29 3.83 -8.75
CA THR A 81 2.62 4.41 -7.58
C THR A 81 3.60 4.61 -6.44
N ALA A 82 3.38 5.65 -5.65
CA ALA A 82 4.21 5.97 -4.51
C ALA A 82 3.67 5.30 -3.24
N ALA A 83 4.56 4.66 -2.49
CA ALA A 83 4.23 4.12 -1.17
C ALA A 83 3.81 5.23 -0.21
N ARG A 84 2.89 4.91 0.70
CA ARG A 84 2.35 5.82 1.71
C ARG A 84 2.45 5.20 3.09
N THR A 85 2.69 6.05 4.09
CA THR A 85 2.69 5.67 5.50
C THR A 85 2.38 6.89 6.36
N ASP A 86 2.11 6.66 7.62
CA ASP A 86 2.00 7.70 8.63
C ASP A 86 3.35 7.85 9.34
N VAL A 87 3.79 9.10 9.49
CA VAL A 87 5.05 9.46 10.15
C VAL A 87 4.75 10.26 11.42
N THR A 88 5.29 9.79 12.54
CA THR A 88 5.16 10.43 13.84
C THR A 88 6.40 11.25 14.17
N PHE A 89 6.20 12.55 14.43
CA PHE A 89 7.23 13.47 14.90
C PHE A 89 7.19 13.54 16.42
N ARG A 90 8.31 13.25 17.06
CA ARG A 90 8.45 13.25 18.53
C ARG A 90 9.21 14.46 19.01
N LEU A 91 8.66 15.15 19.98
CA LEU A 91 9.31 16.27 20.65
C LEU A 91 10.38 15.78 21.63
N SER A 92 11.42 16.58 21.83
CA SER A 92 12.44 16.35 22.86
C SER A 92 11.90 16.54 24.29
N ALA A 93 10.94 17.43 24.44
CA ALA A 93 10.21 17.71 25.67
C ALA A 93 8.87 18.38 25.32
N PRO A 94 7.86 18.33 26.20
CA PRO A 94 6.63 19.09 26.03
C PRO A 94 6.92 20.57 25.81
N GLN A 95 6.24 21.20 24.86
CA GLN A 95 6.42 22.60 24.50
C GLN A 95 5.22 23.42 24.94
N PRO A 96 5.38 24.69 25.35
CA PRO A 96 4.27 25.56 25.72
C PRO A 96 3.50 26.12 24.50
N GLU A 97 4.15 26.14 23.33
CA GLU A 97 3.57 26.65 22.09
C GLU A 97 3.49 25.55 21.01
N PRO A 98 2.57 25.66 20.05
CA PRO A 98 2.45 24.69 18.98
C PRO A 98 3.72 24.63 18.12
N VAL A 99 4.24 23.42 17.88
CA VAL A 99 5.35 23.18 16.96
C VAL A 99 4.80 22.81 15.60
N ARG A 100 5.20 23.57 14.56
CA ARG A 100 4.71 23.39 13.19
C ARG A 100 5.70 22.59 12.35
N VAL A 101 5.20 21.56 11.70
CA VAL A 101 5.87 20.81 10.65
C VAL A 101 5.21 21.18 9.33
N ARG A 102 5.97 21.74 8.40
CA ARG A 102 5.44 22.19 7.10
C ARG A 102 5.09 21.00 6.21
N ALA A 103 4.09 21.17 5.36
CA ALA A 103 3.89 20.27 4.22
C ALA A 103 5.16 20.21 3.36
N GLY A 104 5.45 19.04 2.80
CA GLY A 104 6.69 18.86 2.03
C GLY A 104 7.94 18.62 2.88
N THR A 105 7.81 18.42 4.20
CA THR A 105 8.95 18.04 5.06
C THR A 105 9.44 16.65 4.69
N GLU A 106 10.75 16.52 4.46
CA GLU A 106 11.37 15.27 4.04
C GLU A 106 11.90 14.47 5.23
N VAL A 107 11.52 13.20 5.26
CA VAL A 107 12.01 12.18 6.17
C VAL A 107 12.58 11.00 5.38
N ALA A 108 13.59 10.32 5.90
CA ALA A 108 14.26 9.28 5.13
C ALA A 108 14.64 8.07 5.98
N THR A 109 14.88 6.95 5.30
CA THR A 109 15.59 5.81 5.88
C THR A 109 17.06 6.15 6.10
N VAL A 110 17.73 5.39 6.95
CA VAL A 110 19.18 5.49 7.10
C VAL A 110 19.85 4.99 5.82
N ARG A 111 20.76 5.77 5.25
CA ARG A 111 21.58 5.35 4.13
C ARG A 111 22.57 4.28 4.59
N THR A 112 22.69 3.19 3.83
CA THR A 112 23.68 2.15 4.03
C THR A 112 24.75 2.21 2.92
N GLU A 113 25.78 1.39 2.99
CA GLU A 113 26.79 1.31 1.94
C GLU A 113 26.22 0.73 0.62
N THR A 114 25.20 -0.10 0.73
CA THR A 114 24.58 -0.82 -0.41
C THR A 114 23.29 -0.19 -0.90
N GLU A 115 22.60 0.59 -0.04
CA GLU A 115 21.29 1.16 -0.35
C GLU A 115 21.27 2.67 -0.11
N GLU A 116 20.78 3.39 -1.10
CA GLU A 116 20.49 4.82 -0.95
C GLU A 116 19.27 5.02 -0.04
N ALA A 117 19.26 6.15 0.67
CA ALA A 117 18.13 6.53 1.51
C ALA A 117 16.84 6.64 0.70
N VAL A 118 15.77 6.05 1.22
CA VAL A 118 14.41 6.20 0.68
C VAL A 118 13.77 7.40 1.34
N VAL A 119 13.34 8.37 0.53
CA VAL A 119 12.83 9.66 1.01
C VAL A 119 11.31 9.69 0.95
N PHE A 120 10.71 10.13 2.04
CA PHE A 120 9.27 10.39 2.14
C PHE A 120 9.03 11.88 2.41
N THR A 121 7.98 12.40 1.83
CA THR A 121 7.57 13.80 1.98
C THR A 121 6.20 13.86 2.65
N THR A 122 6.05 14.70 3.68
CA THR A 122 4.76 14.90 4.36
C THR A 122 3.72 15.49 3.40
N VAL A 123 2.50 14.93 3.42
CA VAL A 123 1.42 15.34 2.50
C VAL A 123 0.78 16.65 2.94
N GLY A 124 0.73 16.93 4.24
CA GLY A 124 0.08 18.11 4.80
C GLY A 124 0.94 18.80 5.86
N GLU A 125 0.49 19.99 6.25
CA GLU A 125 1.02 20.69 7.43
C GLU A 125 0.55 19.99 8.69
N LEU A 126 1.45 19.84 9.68
CA LEU A 126 1.15 19.29 10.98
C LEU A 126 1.44 20.31 12.06
N SER A 127 0.46 20.53 12.96
CA SER A 127 0.65 21.34 14.16
C SER A 127 0.62 20.42 15.38
N ILE A 128 1.75 20.34 16.10
CA ILE A 128 1.85 19.61 17.36
C ILE A 128 1.34 20.54 18.45
N VAL A 129 0.07 20.39 18.80
CA VAL A 129 -0.62 21.28 19.74
C VAL A 129 -0.30 20.86 21.18
N PRO A 130 0.17 21.76 22.06
CA PRO A 130 0.36 21.44 23.46
C PRO A 130 -0.98 21.22 24.17
N CYS A 131 -0.99 20.34 25.15
CA CYS A 131 -2.14 20.14 26.01
C CYS A 131 -1.71 19.89 27.45
N GLU A 132 -2.62 20.19 28.35
CA GLU A 132 -2.52 19.88 29.78
C GLU A 132 -3.83 19.21 30.24
N PHE A 133 -3.77 18.50 31.35
CA PHE A 133 -4.97 18.02 32.01
C PHE A 133 -5.80 19.21 32.51
N ALA A 134 -7.09 19.24 32.20
CA ALA A 134 -7.99 20.32 32.57
C ALA A 134 -9.20 19.85 33.39
N HIS A 135 -9.83 18.76 32.97
CA HIS A 135 -11.12 18.33 33.55
C HIS A 135 -11.16 16.80 33.73
N LEU A 136 -11.93 16.37 34.73
CA LEU A 136 -12.24 14.97 34.96
C LEU A 136 -13.76 14.79 35.14
N ALA A 137 -14.30 13.79 34.46
CA ALA A 137 -15.69 13.41 34.69
C ALA A 137 -15.83 11.88 34.69
N THR A 138 -16.85 11.39 35.38
CA THR A 138 -17.20 9.98 35.39
C THR A 138 -18.66 9.81 34.99
N TRP A 139 -18.93 8.80 34.19
CA TRP A 139 -20.28 8.49 33.72
C TRP A 139 -20.54 7.01 33.91
N PRO A 140 -21.12 6.61 35.07
CA PRO A 140 -21.57 5.24 35.27
C PRO A 140 -22.83 4.98 34.45
N THR A 141 -22.96 3.78 33.91
CA THR A 141 -24.13 3.37 33.10
C THR A 141 -25.46 3.48 33.88
N SER A 142 -25.37 3.33 35.19
CA SER A 142 -26.55 3.40 36.09
C SER A 142 -26.90 4.80 36.61
N GLY A 143 -26.21 5.85 36.13
CA GLY A 143 -26.38 7.21 36.68
C GLY A 143 -26.01 8.34 35.71
N ASP A 144 -26.04 9.55 36.23
CA ASP A 144 -25.68 10.75 35.48
C ASP A 144 -24.17 10.98 35.43
N ALA A 145 -23.74 11.74 34.42
CA ALA A 145 -22.37 12.19 34.32
C ALA A 145 -22.04 13.20 35.44
N LEU A 146 -20.93 12.97 36.14
CA LEU A 146 -20.49 13.77 37.28
C LEU A 146 -19.15 14.46 36.98
N ASP A 147 -19.10 15.78 37.20
CA ASP A 147 -17.81 16.52 37.19
C ASP A 147 -17.03 16.18 38.47
N ARG A 148 -15.81 15.65 38.28
CA ARG A 148 -14.91 15.24 39.35
C ARG A 148 -13.65 16.10 39.43
N THR A 149 -13.60 17.17 38.66
CA THR A 149 -12.40 18.03 38.54
C THR A 149 -11.97 18.62 39.88
N GLU A 150 -12.91 19.14 40.65
CA GLU A 150 -12.62 19.75 41.96
C GLU A 150 -12.20 18.72 43.01
N GLU A 151 -12.82 17.54 43.01
CA GLU A 151 -12.45 16.45 43.92
C GLU A 151 -10.99 16.04 43.71
N LEU A 152 -10.60 15.87 42.43
CA LEU A 152 -9.21 15.52 42.08
C LEU A 152 -8.22 16.65 42.43
N ALA A 153 -8.60 17.92 42.19
CA ALA A 153 -7.79 19.09 42.52
C ALA A 153 -7.54 19.22 44.02
N LEU A 154 -8.49 18.80 44.85
CA LEU A 154 -8.36 18.73 46.32
C LEU A 154 -7.56 17.50 46.80
N GLY A 155 -7.00 16.69 45.88
CA GLY A 155 -6.25 15.50 46.23
C GLY A 155 -7.09 14.31 46.69
N ARG A 156 -8.39 14.35 46.48
CA ARG A 156 -9.26 13.21 46.79
C ARG A 156 -9.15 12.13 45.74
N SER A 157 -9.28 10.87 46.18
CA SER A 157 -9.34 9.72 45.25
C SER A 157 -10.70 9.70 44.54
N VAL A 158 -10.67 9.65 43.21
CA VAL A 158 -11.84 9.61 42.34
C VAL A 158 -12.02 8.22 41.75
N PRO A 159 -13.15 7.52 41.97
CA PRO A 159 -13.42 6.26 41.30
C PRO A 159 -13.61 6.48 39.80
N CYS A 160 -12.98 5.63 38.99
CA CYS A 160 -13.05 5.74 37.52
C CYS A 160 -14.41 5.31 36.94
N PHE A 161 -15.09 4.38 37.62
CA PHE A 161 -16.34 3.76 37.19
C PHE A 161 -17.39 3.81 38.31
N GLY A 162 -18.56 3.26 38.08
CA GLY A 162 -19.58 3.10 39.08
C GLY A 162 -19.13 2.27 40.29
N ALA A 163 -19.87 2.32 41.42
CA ALA A 163 -19.56 1.54 42.62
C ALA A 163 -19.44 0.02 42.34
N THR A 164 -20.22 -0.48 41.40
CA THR A 164 -20.10 -1.79 40.81
C THR A 164 -19.77 -1.58 39.34
N PRO A 165 -18.50 -1.75 38.91
CA PRO A 165 -18.11 -1.50 37.52
C PRO A 165 -18.89 -2.39 36.54
N ALA A 166 -19.48 -1.76 35.54
CA ALA A 166 -20.29 -2.43 34.53
C ALA A 166 -19.88 -2.00 33.10
N PRO A 167 -20.00 -2.87 32.10
CA PRO A 167 -19.76 -2.50 30.72
C PRO A 167 -20.58 -1.27 30.32
N GLY A 168 -19.92 -0.28 29.70
CA GLY A 168 -20.50 1.02 29.38
C GLY A 168 -20.10 2.15 30.34
N ASP A 169 -19.67 1.85 31.57
CA ASP A 169 -19.10 2.86 32.48
C ASP A 169 -17.90 3.54 31.82
N ALA A 170 -17.78 4.85 32.03
CA ALA A 170 -16.74 5.61 31.36
C ALA A 170 -16.11 6.69 32.26
N LEU A 171 -14.78 6.79 32.16
CA LEU A 171 -13.97 7.88 32.67
C LEU A 171 -13.66 8.85 31.54
N TYR A 172 -13.94 10.13 31.74
CA TYR A 172 -13.67 11.20 30.79
C TYR A 172 -12.53 12.09 31.29
N VAL A 173 -11.49 12.21 30.47
CA VAL A 173 -10.33 13.06 30.72
C VAL A 173 -10.38 14.23 29.75
N GLY A 174 -10.59 15.45 30.26
CA GLY A 174 -10.60 16.68 29.48
C GLY A 174 -9.21 17.29 29.40
N LEU A 175 -8.75 17.52 28.19
CA LEU A 175 -7.51 18.25 27.90
C LEU A 175 -7.81 19.73 27.71
N SER A 176 -6.85 20.60 28.00
CA SER A 176 -6.95 22.06 27.83
C SER A 176 -7.22 22.48 26.38
N ALA A 177 -6.81 21.66 25.42
CA ALA A 177 -7.05 21.86 23.99
C ALA A 177 -7.31 20.53 23.27
N ALA A 178 -7.97 20.57 22.12
CA ALA A 178 -7.99 19.44 21.22
C ALA A 178 -6.63 19.26 20.53
N VAL A 179 -6.21 18.02 20.37
CA VAL A 179 -4.89 17.65 19.84
C VAL A 179 -5.10 16.69 18.66
N PRO A 180 -5.48 17.18 17.46
CA PRO A 180 -5.69 16.33 16.30
C PRO A 180 -4.39 15.62 15.89
N SER A 181 -4.48 14.32 15.61
CA SER A 181 -3.34 13.47 15.29
C SER A 181 -2.23 13.45 16.34
N GLY A 182 -2.48 13.97 17.53
CA GLY A 182 -1.49 14.14 18.58
C GLY A 182 -1.11 12.86 19.28
N VAL A 183 0.09 12.84 19.85
CA VAL A 183 0.55 11.80 20.75
C VAL A 183 0.58 12.39 22.16
N VAL A 184 -0.33 11.90 22.98
CA VAL A 184 -0.57 12.42 24.34
C VAL A 184 -0.12 11.39 25.37
N VAL A 185 0.62 11.85 26.36
CA VAL A 185 0.96 11.09 27.56
C VAL A 185 -0.01 11.47 28.67
N LEU A 186 -0.65 10.48 29.26
CA LEU A 186 -1.38 10.60 30.50
C LEU A 186 -0.55 9.92 31.61
N ARG A 187 -0.09 10.68 32.58
CA ARG A 187 0.48 10.14 33.83
C ARG A 187 -0.60 10.01 34.86
N LEU A 188 -0.82 8.80 35.28
CA LEU A 188 -1.91 8.44 36.19
C LEU A 188 -1.31 7.93 37.51
N ASP A 189 -1.69 8.57 38.60
CA ASP A 189 -1.52 8.00 39.94
C ASP A 189 -2.82 7.29 40.28
N CYS A 190 -2.84 5.97 40.12
CA CYS A 190 -4.04 5.15 40.25
C CYS A 190 -3.75 3.82 40.98
N SER A 191 -4.80 3.24 41.50
CA SER A 191 -4.76 1.92 42.15
C SER A 191 -6.12 1.27 42.12
N VAL A 192 -6.16 -0.05 42.22
CA VAL A 192 -7.37 -0.84 42.36
C VAL A 192 -7.32 -1.63 43.67
N GLU A 193 -8.45 -1.76 44.36
CA GLU A 193 -8.59 -2.61 45.53
C GLU A 193 -8.93 -4.05 45.11
N GLY A 194 -8.23 -5.03 45.69
CA GLY A 194 -8.44 -6.43 45.40
C GLY A 194 -7.73 -6.93 44.13
N VAL A 195 -8.40 -7.87 43.45
CA VAL A 195 -7.89 -8.44 42.19
C VAL A 195 -8.24 -7.46 41.06
N GLY A 196 -7.23 -6.92 40.42
CA GLY A 196 -7.40 -6.07 39.24
C GLY A 196 -7.75 -6.88 37.98
N VAL A 197 -7.61 -6.23 36.83
CA VAL A 197 -7.78 -6.84 35.51
C VAL A 197 -6.47 -7.37 34.97
N ASP A 198 -6.53 -8.17 33.88
CA ASP A 198 -5.33 -8.59 33.15
C ASP A 198 -4.58 -7.33 32.63
N PRO A 199 -3.35 -7.09 33.08
CA PRO A 199 -2.60 -5.88 32.72
C PRO A 199 -2.19 -5.84 31.23
N LEU A 200 -2.16 -7.00 30.56
CA LEU A 200 -1.83 -7.07 29.12
C LEU A 200 -3.04 -6.85 28.23
N ARG A 201 -4.23 -7.15 28.75
CA ARG A 201 -5.50 -7.05 28.01
C ARG A 201 -6.61 -6.53 28.93
N PRO A 202 -6.54 -5.28 29.39
CA PRO A 202 -7.62 -4.73 30.21
C PRO A 202 -8.90 -4.58 29.36
N PRO A 203 -10.10 -4.82 29.93
CA PRO A 203 -11.35 -4.67 29.20
C PRO A 203 -11.72 -3.17 29.04
N LEU A 204 -10.79 -2.38 28.50
CA LEU A 204 -10.88 -0.93 28.38
C LEU A 204 -10.65 -0.49 26.94
N VAL A 205 -11.41 0.49 26.50
CA VAL A 205 -11.21 1.16 25.21
C VAL A 205 -11.03 2.66 25.44
N TRP A 206 -9.91 3.20 24.93
CA TRP A 206 -9.69 4.63 24.93
C TRP A 206 -10.16 5.24 23.62
N GLU A 207 -10.94 6.31 23.72
CA GLU A 207 -11.60 6.97 22.60
C GLU A 207 -11.43 8.48 22.72
N ALA A 208 -11.40 9.18 21.56
CA ALA A 208 -11.40 10.64 21.47
C ALA A 208 -12.57 11.13 20.62
N TRP A 209 -13.08 12.32 20.90
CA TRP A 209 -14.20 12.90 20.18
C TRP A 209 -13.74 13.53 18.86
N ASP A 210 -14.36 13.13 17.73
CA ASP A 210 -14.02 13.63 16.38
C ASP A 210 -14.98 14.74 15.85
N GLY A 211 -15.87 15.23 16.67
CA GLY A 211 -16.92 16.18 16.28
C GLY A 211 -18.27 15.51 15.99
N SER A 212 -18.29 14.23 15.69
CA SER A 212 -19.49 13.45 15.37
C SER A 212 -19.64 12.19 16.21
N ALA A 213 -18.54 11.53 16.52
CA ALA A 213 -18.51 10.25 17.23
C ALA A 213 -17.24 10.10 18.09
N TRP A 214 -17.28 9.14 19.00
CA TRP A 214 -16.13 8.68 19.75
C TRP A 214 -15.33 7.69 18.88
N LYS A 215 -14.08 8.03 18.57
CA LYS A 215 -13.15 7.20 17.78
C LYS A 215 -12.09 6.59 18.67
N ALA A 216 -11.79 5.33 18.45
CA ALA A 216 -10.76 4.63 19.21
C ALA A 216 -9.39 5.31 19.03
N CYS A 217 -8.68 5.49 20.15
CA CYS A 217 -7.28 5.89 20.18
C CYS A 217 -6.41 4.64 20.09
N GLU A 218 -5.27 4.74 19.44
CA GLU A 218 -4.28 3.68 19.44
C GLU A 218 -3.38 3.81 20.67
N ILE A 219 -3.29 2.74 21.45
CA ILE A 219 -2.43 2.70 22.65
C ILE A 219 -1.04 2.27 22.23
N GLU A 220 -0.04 3.13 22.43
CA GLU A 220 1.36 2.78 22.21
C GLU A 220 1.97 2.09 23.43
N LYS A 221 1.58 2.57 24.62
CA LYS A 221 2.11 2.06 25.88
C LYS A 221 1.07 2.23 26.98
N ASP A 222 0.90 1.22 27.81
CA ASP A 222 0.10 1.27 29.03
C ASP A 222 0.88 0.65 30.21
N ASP A 223 1.58 1.47 30.97
CA ASP A 223 2.27 1.04 32.19
C ASP A 223 1.33 0.87 33.36
N THR A 224 0.08 1.38 33.25
CA THR A 224 -0.92 1.26 34.33
C THR A 224 -1.52 -0.15 34.40
N GLY A 225 -1.43 -0.90 33.29
CA GLY A 225 -2.03 -2.23 33.19
C GLY A 225 -3.53 -2.19 33.42
N GLY A 226 -4.24 -1.21 32.83
CA GLY A 226 -5.66 -1.01 33.07
C GLY A 226 -5.96 -0.44 34.45
N PHE A 227 -5.32 0.62 34.87
CA PHE A 227 -5.44 1.27 36.19
C PHE A 227 -5.07 0.39 37.41
N ASN A 228 -4.45 -0.77 37.22
CA ASN A 228 -4.03 -1.64 38.33
C ASN A 228 -2.94 -0.96 39.20
N ARG A 229 -2.14 -0.09 38.59
CA ARG A 229 -1.03 0.62 39.25
C ARG A 229 -0.78 1.97 38.60
N SER A 230 -0.07 2.86 39.33
CA SER A 230 0.37 4.14 38.76
C SER A 230 1.34 3.92 37.60
N GLY A 231 1.22 4.73 36.54
CA GLY A 231 2.02 4.57 35.34
C GLY A 231 1.73 5.64 34.28
N GLU A 232 2.38 5.48 33.13
CA GLU A 232 2.17 6.29 31.95
C GLU A 232 1.36 5.53 30.91
N LEU A 233 0.42 6.23 30.30
CA LEU A 233 -0.37 5.79 29.15
C LEU A 233 -0.06 6.71 27.97
N ILE A 234 0.38 6.15 26.84
CA ILE A 234 0.68 6.91 25.62
C ILE A 234 -0.40 6.57 24.59
N LEU A 235 -1.11 7.61 24.17
CA LEU A 235 -2.22 7.52 23.23
C LEU A 235 -1.93 8.28 21.94
N HIS A 236 -2.21 7.66 20.80
CA HIS A 236 -2.30 8.33 19.51
C HIS A 236 -3.75 8.69 19.23
N LEU A 237 -4.00 9.99 19.11
CA LEU A 237 -5.33 10.51 18.90
C LEU A 237 -5.69 10.53 17.40
N PRO A 238 -6.98 10.33 17.06
CA PRO A 238 -7.43 10.40 15.68
C PRO A 238 -7.25 11.81 15.09
N GLN A 239 -7.11 11.88 13.77
CA GLN A 239 -6.94 13.14 13.04
C GLN A 239 -8.08 14.13 13.28
N GLY A 240 -9.30 13.62 13.47
CA GLY A 240 -10.49 14.43 13.69
C GLY A 240 -10.72 14.90 15.13
N HIS A 241 -9.76 14.70 16.07
CA HIS A 241 -9.97 15.11 17.46
C HIS A 241 -10.30 16.60 17.56
N THR A 242 -11.48 16.93 18.09
CA THR A 242 -12.04 18.28 18.18
C THR A 242 -12.53 18.58 19.59
N PRO A 243 -12.68 19.87 19.96
CA PRO A 243 -13.26 20.25 21.25
C PRO A 243 -14.70 19.73 21.38
N ALA A 244 -15.05 19.31 22.58
CA ALA A 244 -16.41 18.90 22.94
C ALA A 244 -16.82 19.49 24.29
N VAL A 245 -18.11 19.41 24.59
CA VAL A 245 -18.67 19.81 25.90
C VAL A 245 -19.13 18.55 26.63
N VAL A 246 -18.48 18.22 27.72
CA VAL A 246 -18.89 17.17 28.67
C VAL A 246 -19.06 17.79 30.03
N VAL A 247 -20.14 17.44 30.75
CA VAL A 247 -20.48 17.99 32.08
C VAL A 247 -20.37 19.53 32.17
N ARG A 248 -20.77 20.23 31.10
CA ARG A 248 -20.72 21.71 30.94
C ARG A 248 -19.27 22.26 30.90
N ARG A 249 -18.27 21.44 30.67
CA ARG A 249 -16.87 21.83 30.50
C ARG A 249 -16.47 21.66 29.05
N THR A 250 -15.85 22.67 28.47
CA THR A 250 -15.30 22.61 27.11
C THR A 250 -13.84 22.18 27.15
N GLY A 251 -13.45 21.22 26.33
CA GLY A 251 -12.06 20.74 26.24
C GLY A 251 -11.87 19.72 25.13
N GLY A 252 -10.63 19.27 24.94
CA GLY A 252 -10.30 18.10 24.12
C GLY A 252 -10.57 16.83 24.91
N TRP A 253 -11.71 16.18 24.68
CA TRP A 253 -12.15 15.08 25.53
C TRP A 253 -11.67 13.72 25.03
N LEU A 254 -11.08 12.97 25.97
CA LEU A 254 -10.78 11.56 25.88
C LEU A 254 -11.76 10.78 26.77
N ARG A 255 -12.11 9.59 26.36
CA ARG A 255 -12.99 8.69 27.11
C ARG A 255 -12.35 7.32 27.24
N CYS A 256 -12.22 6.83 28.47
CA CYS A 256 -11.91 5.44 28.76
C CYS A 256 -13.20 4.71 29.12
N ARG A 257 -13.63 3.80 28.27
CA ARG A 257 -14.88 3.05 28.45
C ARG A 257 -14.59 1.60 28.81
N LEU A 258 -15.27 1.12 29.85
CA LEU A 258 -15.28 -0.30 30.22
C LEU A 258 -16.09 -1.07 29.18
N VAL A 259 -15.52 -2.09 28.61
CA VAL A 259 -16.16 -2.98 27.62
C VAL A 259 -16.46 -4.35 28.24
N GLU A 260 -17.30 -5.12 27.57
CA GLU A 260 -17.58 -6.49 27.96
C GLU A 260 -16.29 -7.32 27.91
N ALA A 261 -15.99 -8.01 29.01
CA ALA A 261 -14.80 -8.83 29.09
C ALA A 261 -14.98 -10.10 28.27
N ALA A 262 -13.91 -10.54 27.61
CA ALA A 262 -13.92 -11.82 26.91
C ALA A 262 -14.14 -13.01 27.88
N PRO A 263 -14.67 -14.14 27.42
CA PRO A 263 -14.86 -15.31 28.26
C PRO A 263 -13.56 -15.72 28.99
N GLY A 264 -13.61 -15.75 30.33
CA GLY A 264 -12.46 -16.06 31.18
C GLY A 264 -11.51 -14.90 31.48
N GLN A 265 -11.78 -13.72 30.97
CA GLN A 265 -11.02 -12.51 31.28
C GLN A 265 -11.49 -11.91 32.62
N PRO A 266 -10.56 -11.56 33.56
CA PRO A 266 -10.95 -10.95 34.84
C PRO A 266 -11.52 -9.55 34.62
N THR A 267 -12.57 -9.21 35.40
CA THR A 267 -13.19 -7.89 35.42
C THR A 267 -12.92 -7.18 36.75
N TYR A 268 -13.13 -5.88 36.81
CA TYR A 268 -13.01 -5.13 38.05
C TYR A 268 -14.09 -5.55 39.05
N MET A 269 -13.67 -5.97 40.24
CA MET A 269 -14.57 -6.23 41.37
C MET A 269 -14.87 -4.95 42.18
N ALA A 270 -13.95 -4.01 42.20
CA ALA A 270 -14.09 -2.69 42.75
C ALA A 270 -13.59 -1.64 41.73
N PRO A 271 -14.15 -0.42 41.69
CA PRO A 271 -13.69 0.58 40.74
C PRO A 271 -12.24 0.99 41.05
N PRO A 272 -11.37 1.03 40.03
CA PRO A 272 -10.05 1.64 40.21
C PRO A 272 -10.23 3.12 40.55
N VAL A 273 -9.29 3.64 41.34
CA VAL A 273 -9.30 5.03 41.79
C VAL A 273 -8.11 5.79 41.23
N VAL A 274 -8.34 7.04 40.83
CA VAL A 274 -7.31 7.96 40.36
C VAL A 274 -7.14 9.08 41.40
N ARG A 275 -5.89 9.40 41.75
CA ARG A 275 -5.50 10.45 42.71
C ARG A 275 -4.87 11.66 42.05
N ARG A 276 -4.21 11.45 40.91
CA ARG A 276 -3.58 12.53 40.14
C ARG A 276 -3.56 12.15 38.65
N ILE A 277 -3.80 13.15 37.82
CA ILE A 277 -3.63 13.05 36.37
C ILE A 277 -2.78 14.24 35.92
N THR A 278 -1.81 13.97 35.07
CA THR A 278 -1.13 15.00 34.27
C THR A 278 -1.16 14.56 32.82
N ALA A 279 -1.36 15.51 31.93
CA ALA A 279 -1.39 15.25 30.48
C ALA A 279 -0.46 16.23 29.77
N PHE A 280 0.21 15.73 28.72
CA PHE A 280 1.04 16.58 27.86
C PHE A 280 1.24 15.92 26.50
N THR A 281 1.43 16.76 25.48
CA THR A 281 1.73 16.30 24.11
C THR A 281 3.22 16.04 23.94
N ILE A 282 3.58 14.90 23.36
CA ILE A 282 4.96 14.51 23.04
C ILE A 282 5.23 14.38 21.55
N GLY A 283 4.24 14.62 20.70
CA GLY A 283 4.40 14.49 19.25
C GLY A 283 3.08 14.53 18.53
N ALA A 284 3.13 14.34 17.23
CA ALA A 284 1.94 14.14 16.39
C ALA A 284 2.30 13.39 15.12
N THR A 285 1.28 12.88 14.42
CA THR A 285 1.40 12.01 13.26
C THR A 285 0.80 12.67 12.02
N VAL A 286 1.47 12.55 10.88
CA VAL A 286 1.00 13.05 9.57
C VAL A 286 1.29 12.03 8.49
N GLY A 287 0.42 11.98 7.48
CA GLY A 287 0.63 11.15 6.29
C GLY A 287 1.85 11.60 5.49
N ALA A 288 2.63 10.65 4.99
CA ALA A 288 3.77 10.88 4.12
C ALA A 288 3.74 9.95 2.91
N VAL A 289 4.30 10.40 1.81
CA VAL A 289 4.37 9.70 0.53
C VAL A 289 5.82 9.53 0.09
N HIS A 290 6.16 8.39 -0.48
CA HIS A 290 7.48 8.14 -1.06
C HIS A 290 7.69 9.04 -2.28
N ALA A 291 8.19 10.23 -2.04
CA ALA A 291 8.54 11.20 -3.06
C ALA A 291 9.64 12.13 -2.54
N GLU A 292 10.52 12.51 -3.45
CA GLU A 292 11.52 13.58 -3.26
C GLU A 292 11.15 14.73 -4.16
N THR A 293 11.22 15.95 -3.67
CA THR A 293 10.93 17.14 -4.48
C THR A 293 12.21 17.61 -5.17
N VAL A 294 12.17 17.70 -6.50
CA VAL A 294 13.21 18.32 -7.31
C VAL A 294 12.72 19.72 -7.69
N THR A 295 13.56 20.72 -7.47
CA THR A 295 13.25 22.12 -7.77
C THR A 295 14.24 22.73 -8.75
N ASP A 296 13.75 23.65 -9.57
CA ASP A 296 14.55 24.49 -10.48
C ASP A 296 15.46 23.71 -11.45
N GLU A 297 14.97 22.57 -11.96
CA GLU A 297 15.73 21.80 -12.93
C GLU A 297 15.69 22.44 -14.32
N VAL A 298 16.88 22.75 -14.87
CA VAL A 298 17.04 23.24 -16.23
C VAL A 298 17.12 22.06 -17.18
N LEU A 299 16.15 21.94 -18.10
CA LEU A 299 16.11 20.88 -19.11
C LEU A 299 17.00 21.19 -20.32
N GLY A 300 17.18 22.46 -20.64
CA GLY A 300 18.03 22.91 -21.73
C GLY A 300 17.45 24.08 -22.54
N PRO A 301 18.20 24.54 -23.56
CA PRO A 301 17.74 25.61 -24.46
C PRO A 301 16.75 25.06 -25.50
N ALA A 302 15.71 25.84 -25.83
CA ALA A 302 14.79 25.53 -26.90
C ALA A 302 15.42 25.79 -28.27
N GLU A 303 15.16 24.92 -29.22
CA GLU A 303 15.64 25.06 -30.60
C GLU A 303 14.73 25.90 -31.50
N GLY A 304 13.52 26.22 -31.02
CA GLY A 304 12.51 26.95 -31.78
C GLY A 304 11.80 26.09 -32.84
N VAL A 305 11.77 24.78 -32.64
CA VAL A 305 11.12 23.83 -33.53
C VAL A 305 9.90 23.19 -32.86
N PRO A 306 8.82 22.90 -33.60
CA PRO A 306 7.66 22.23 -33.06
C PRO A 306 7.98 20.75 -32.70
N GLY A 307 7.29 20.20 -31.70
CA GLY A 307 7.47 18.81 -31.27
C GLY A 307 8.80 18.55 -30.55
N GLN A 308 9.43 19.60 -30.02
CA GLN A 308 10.68 19.43 -29.26
C GLN A 308 10.46 18.64 -27.96
N ILE A 309 11.45 17.82 -27.61
CA ILE A 309 11.38 16.89 -26.49
C ILE A 309 12.51 17.17 -25.53
N PHE A 310 12.17 17.20 -24.24
CA PHE A 310 13.12 17.23 -23.12
C PHE A 310 12.87 16.06 -22.20
N THR A 311 13.83 15.75 -21.33
CA THR A 311 13.69 14.68 -20.34
C THR A 311 14.19 15.17 -18.99
N VAL A 312 13.42 14.95 -17.94
CA VAL A 312 13.86 15.26 -16.57
C VAL A 312 14.95 14.27 -16.13
N SER A 313 15.85 14.73 -15.25
CA SER A 313 17.01 13.93 -14.84
C SER A 313 16.66 12.78 -13.91
N ARG A 314 15.52 12.86 -13.20
CA ARG A 314 15.12 11.86 -12.20
C ARG A 314 13.70 11.32 -12.45
N PRO A 315 13.53 10.46 -13.46
CA PRO A 315 12.28 9.70 -13.59
C PRO A 315 12.24 8.56 -12.53
N PRO A 316 11.04 8.02 -12.21
CA PRO A 316 9.74 8.44 -12.69
C PRO A 316 9.20 9.69 -11.98
N VAL A 317 8.29 10.39 -12.64
CA VAL A 317 7.58 11.55 -12.07
C VAL A 317 6.29 11.04 -11.44
N VAL A 318 6.16 11.20 -10.11
CA VAL A 318 4.93 10.80 -9.41
C VAL A 318 3.85 11.89 -9.50
N PRO A 319 2.56 11.54 -9.37
CA PRO A 319 1.47 12.51 -9.42
C PRO A 319 1.66 13.67 -8.44
N GLY A 320 1.47 14.88 -8.93
CA GLY A 320 1.62 16.13 -8.18
C GLY A 320 1.79 17.32 -9.14
N ASP A 321 2.15 18.46 -8.57
CA ASP A 321 2.40 19.67 -9.35
C ASP A 321 3.64 19.47 -10.23
N PHE A 322 3.45 19.65 -11.53
CA PHE A 322 4.50 19.62 -12.53
C PHE A 322 4.39 20.90 -13.36
N VAL A 323 5.26 21.87 -13.08
CA VAL A 323 5.21 23.19 -13.69
C VAL A 323 6.44 23.40 -14.55
N VAL A 324 6.22 23.53 -15.86
CA VAL A 324 7.26 23.88 -16.83
C VAL A 324 7.22 25.39 -17.09
N GLU A 325 8.38 26.01 -17.04
CA GLU A 325 8.59 27.42 -17.39
C GLU A 325 9.53 27.52 -18.57
N VAL A 326 9.19 28.42 -19.48
CA VAL A 326 10.06 28.82 -20.59
C VAL A 326 10.43 30.27 -20.40
N ALA A 327 11.71 30.55 -20.18
CA ALA A 327 12.24 31.89 -20.01
C ALA A 327 12.84 32.37 -21.34
N ASP A 328 12.41 33.55 -21.84
CA ASP A 328 12.98 34.14 -23.01
C ASP A 328 14.46 34.50 -22.83
N SER A 329 15.24 34.42 -23.89
CA SER A 329 16.69 34.66 -23.91
C SER A 329 17.10 36.11 -23.51
N GLU A 330 16.16 37.01 -23.36
CA GLU A 330 16.41 38.43 -22.99
C GLU A 330 16.32 38.72 -21.48
N GLY A 331 16.33 37.69 -20.62
CA GLY A 331 16.71 37.85 -19.21
C GLY A 331 15.65 38.41 -18.27
N GLY A 332 14.38 38.12 -18.48
CA GLY A 332 13.36 38.31 -17.43
C GLY A 332 13.48 37.26 -16.34
N PRO A 333 13.41 37.61 -15.04
CA PRO A 333 13.55 36.66 -13.93
C PRO A 333 12.37 35.68 -13.77
N GLN A 334 11.31 35.83 -14.56
CA GLN A 334 10.13 34.95 -14.52
C GLN A 334 9.88 34.38 -15.93
N GLY A 335 10.07 33.06 -16.04
CA GLY A 335 9.65 32.30 -17.22
C GLY A 335 8.12 32.27 -17.34
N THR A 336 7.64 32.04 -18.56
CA THR A 336 6.22 31.85 -18.83
C THR A 336 5.83 30.40 -18.52
N GLU A 337 4.80 30.20 -17.72
CA GLU A 337 4.30 28.88 -17.36
C GLU A 337 3.60 28.20 -18.55
N TRP A 338 3.83 26.89 -18.66
CA TRP A 338 3.20 25.99 -19.63
C TRP A 338 2.34 24.96 -18.92
N THR A 339 1.14 24.75 -19.45
CA THR A 339 0.13 23.87 -18.86
C THR A 339 0.28 22.46 -19.39
N ARG A 340 0.29 21.48 -18.50
CA ARG A 340 0.27 20.07 -18.87
C ARG A 340 -1.12 19.67 -19.38
N VAL A 341 -1.15 18.99 -20.53
CA VAL A 341 -2.34 18.36 -21.12
C VAL A 341 -2.09 16.87 -21.35
N ASP A 342 -3.15 16.09 -21.50
CA ASP A 342 -3.02 14.66 -21.78
C ASP A 342 -2.61 14.38 -23.23
N ASP A 343 -3.10 15.20 -24.15
CA ASP A 343 -2.74 15.19 -25.56
C ASP A 343 -2.92 16.59 -26.17
N PHE A 344 -2.45 16.77 -27.40
CA PHE A 344 -2.52 18.04 -28.12
C PHE A 344 -3.75 18.19 -29.04
N ALA A 345 -4.71 17.26 -29.05
CA ALA A 345 -5.82 17.23 -29.99
C ALA A 345 -6.64 18.53 -30.02
N HIS A 346 -6.77 19.17 -28.86
CA HIS A 346 -7.52 20.43 -28.69
C HIS A 346 -6.64 21.67 -28.56
N SER A 347 -5.32 21.53 -28.73
CA SER A 347 -4.39 22.66 -28.59
C SER A 347 -4.35 23.53 -29.86
N GLY A 348 -4.48 24.85 -29.68
CA GLY A 348 -4.29 25.86 -30.72
C GLY A 348 -2.84 26.34 -30.81
N PRO A 349 -2.47 27.10 -31.87
CA PRO A 349 -1.09 27.51 -32.12
C PRO A 349 -0.49 28.45 -31.07
N GLU A 350 -1.32 29.11 -30.26
CA GLU A 350 -0.89 30.05 -29.21
C GLU A 350 -0.95 29.43 -27.81
N ASP A 351 -1.50 28.19 -27.68
CA ASP A 351 -1.65 27.54 -26.39
C ASP A 351 -0.31 27.01 -25.90
N ARG A 352 0.02 27.36 -24.66
CA ARG A 352 1.25 26.94 -23.99
C ARG A 352 1.04 25.59 -23.34
N HIS A 353 0.95 24.56 -24.16
CA HIS A 353 0.68 23.20 -23.72
C HIS A 353 1.90 22.31 -23.86
N ILE A 354 2.06 21.41 -22.91
CA ILE A 354 3.05 20.32 -22.92
C ILE A 354 2.38 19.02 -22.55
N THR A 355 2.94 17.91 -23.00
CA THR A 355 2.62 16.58 -22.47
C THR A 355 3.79 16.05 -21.64
N LEU A 356 3.50 15.17 -20.68
CA LEU A 356 4.49 14.51 -19.84
C LEU A 356 4.22 13.02 -19.84
N ASP A 357 5.24 12.22 -20.20
CA ASP A 357 5.27 10.79 -19.87
C ASP A 357 5.93 10.63 -18.50
N PRO A 358 5.17 10.27 -17.45
CA PRO A 358 5.70 10.16 -16.09
C PRO A 358 6.72 9.05 -15.91
N ASN A 359 6.62 7.96 -16.70
CA ASN A 359 7.52 6.82 -16.56
C ASN A 359 8.94 7.15 -17.02
N SER A 360 9.05 7.80 -18.20
CA SER A 360 10.33 8.19 -18.77
C SER A 360 10.78 9.59 -18.38
N GLY A 361 9.88 10.40 -17.81
CA GLY A 361 10.14 11.82 -17.54
C GLY A 361 10.24 12.69 -18.80
N ARG A 362 9.69 12.21 -19.92
CA ARG A 362 9.73 12.89 -21.21
C ARG A 362 8.67 13.99 -21.26
N VAL A 363 9.12 15.21 -21.48
CA VAL A 363 8.31 16.42 -21.69
C VAL A 363 8.31 16.74 -23.17
N GLU A 364 7.14 16.82 -23.79
CA GLU A 364 6.99 17.07 -25.21
C GLU A 364 6.17 18.34 -25.45
N PHE A 365 6.65 19.19 -26.35
CA PHE A 365 5.96 20.39 -26.83
C PHE A 365 5.08 20.08 -28.04
N GLY A 366 4.09 20.94 -28.30
CA GLY A 366 3.12 20.73 -29.35
C GLY A 366 3.76 20.51 -30.74
N PRO A 367 3.34 19.47 -31.49
CA PRO A 367 3.84 19.17 -32.81
C PRO A 367 3.23 20.12 -33.88
N ALA A 368 3.83 20.11 -35.04
CA ALA A 368 3.24 20.69 -36.24
C ALA A 368 2.94 19.62 -37.27
N VAL A 369 1.76 19.67 -37.85
CA VAL A 369 1.29 18.68 -38.83
C VAL A 369 0.98 19.40 -40.13
N ARG A 370 1.42 18.83 -41.25
CA ARG A 370 1.08 19.34 -42.58
C ARG A 370 -0.29 18.82 -42.98
N GLU A 371 -1.21 19.76 -43.22
CA GLU A 371 -2.56 19.46 -43.66
C GLU A 371 -2.61 19.10 -45.16
N ARG A 372 -3.75 18.57 -45.62
CA ARG A 372 -3.92 18.15 -47.02
C ARG A 372 -3.84 19.32 -48.03
N ASP A 373 -4.15 20.52 -47.61
CA ASP A 373 -4.05 21.76 -48.41
C ASP A 373 -2.63 22.32 -48.50
N GLY A 374 -1.67 21.66 -47.80
CA GLY A 374 -0.28 22.09 -47.75
C GLY A 374 0.03 23.07 -46.62
N SER A 375 -0.97 23.57 -45.90
CA SER A 375 -0.77 24.42 -44.72
C SER A 375 -0.15 23.62 -43.57
N ILE A 376 0.52 24.33 -42.65
CA ILE A 376 1.09 23.74 -41.43
C ILE A 376 0.21 24.16 -40.24
N ARG A 377 -0.37 23.20 -39.57
CA ARG A 377 -1.13 23.41 -38.33
C ARG A 377 -0.26 23.10 -37.11
N HIS A 378 -0.14 24.07 -36.21
CA HIS A 378 0.54 23.91 -34.94
C HIS A 378 -0.45 23.47 -33.86
N TYR A 379 -0.10 22.46 -33.12
CA TYR A 379 -0.89 21.89 -32.00
C TYR A 379 -0.30 22.31 -30.65
N GLY A 380 0.00 23.59 -30.52
CA GLY A 380 0.59 24.26 -29.38
C GLY A 380 1.60 25.28 -29.78
N LYS A 381 1.89 26.22 -28.88
CA LYS A 381 2.91 27.25 -29.07
C LYS A 381 4.29 26.59 -29.15
N VAL A 382 5.15 27.12 -30.02
CA VAL A 382 6.55 26.71 -30.12
C VAL A 382 7.37 27.59 -29.20
N PRO A 383 8.18 27.02 -28.26
CA PRO A 383 9.07 27.82 -27.44
C PRO A 383 10.10 28.56 -28.31
N PRO A 384 10.41 29.87 -28.03
CA PRO A 384 11.34 30.65 -28.80
C PRO A 384 12.74 30.01 -28.84
N LYS A 385 13.45 30.16 -29.97
CA LYS A 385 14.81 29.65 -30.09
C LYS A 385 15.74 30.32 -29.08
N GLY A 386 16.49 29.50 -28.33
CA GLY A 386 17.40 29.96 -27.28
C GLY A 386 16.74 30.23 -25.93
N ALA A 387 15.41 30.13 -25.84
CA ALA A 387 14.71 30.19 -24.55
C ALA A 387 15.10 29.02 -23.66
N THR A 388 15.28 29.27 -22.38
CA THR A 388 15.61 28.22 -21.41
C THR A 388 14.34 27.53 -20.93
N VAL A 389 14.27 26.20 -21.12
CA VAL A 389 13.19 25.38 -20.61
C VAL A 389 13.60 24.84 -19.23
N ARG A 390 12.76 25.06 -18.23
CA ARG A 390 12.99 24.70 -16.84
C ARG A 390 11.75 24.07 -16.24
N VAL A 391 11.94 23.11 -15.35
CA VAL A 391 10.87 22.61 -14.47
C VAL A 391 11.04 23.26 -13.12
N ARG A 392 10.05 24.05 -12.66
CA ARG A 392 10.07 24.75 -11.37
C ARG A 392 10.11 23.75 -10.22
N SER A 393 9.25 22.75 -10.27
CA SER A 393 9.22 21.69 -9.30
C SER A 393 8.50 20.46 -9.85
N TYR A 394 8.95 19.30 -9.43
CA TYR A 394 8.26 18.03 -9.61
C TYR A 394 8.65 17.05 -8.51
N ARG A 395 7.88 15.99 -8.36
CA ARG A 395 8.18 14.92 -7.43
C ARG A 395 8.67 13.69 -8.16
N THR A 396 9.78 13.15 -7.69
CA THR A 396 10.32 11.86 -8.14
C THR A 396 10.21 10.84 -7.02
N GLY A 397 9.99 9.57 -7.35
CA GLY A 397 9.85 8.49 -6.38
C GLY A 397 8.90 7.42 -6.90
N GLY A 398 8.19 6.78 -6.00
CA GLY A 398 7.32 5.66 -6.34
C GLY A 398 8.09 4.35 -6.46
N GLY A 399 7.38 3.32 -6.94
CA GLY A 399 7.93 1.98 -7.08
C GLY A 399 8.00 1.18 -5.78
N LEU A 400 8.32 -0.10 -5.92
CA LEU A 400 8.42 -1.07 -4.81
C LEU A 400 9.43 -0.67 -3.75
N ARG A 401 10.47 0.12 -4.12
CA ARG A 401 11.49 0.62 -3.20
C ARG A 401 10.91 1.45 -2.06
N GLY A 402 9.76 2.11 -2.29
CA GLY A 402 9.06 2.89 -1.28
C GLY A 402 8.38 2.06 -0.21
N ASN A 403 8.17 0.76 -0.41
CA ASN A 403 7.51 -0.08 0.58
C ASN A 403 8.51 -0.46 1.69
N VAL A 404 8.78 0.46 2.59
CA VAL A 404 9.73 0.28 3.69
C VAL A 404 9.04 -0.28 4.95
N ALA A 405 9.81 -1.03 5.75
CA ALA A 405 9.30 -1.65 6.97
C ALA A 405 9.00 -0.62 8.08
N THR A 406 8.30 -1.06 9.10
CA THR A 406 8.05 -0.30 10.33
C THR A 406 9.35 0.22 10.95
N SER A 407 9.32 1.43 11.48
CA SER A 407 10.43 2.07 12.20
C SER A 407 11.73 2.23 11.40
N THR A 408 11.66 2.30 10.07
CA THR A 408 12.82 2.53 9.20
C THR A 408 13.03 4.01 8.83
N LEU A 409 11.97 4.83 8.85
CA LEU A 409 12.04 6.26 8.59
C LEU A 409 12.49 6.98 9.88
N ARG A 410 13.80 7.23 10.00
CA ARG A 410 14.42 7.76 11.24
C ARG A 410 15.21 9.03 11.01
N VAL A 411 15.43 9.44 9.78
CA VAL A 411 16.27 10.58 9.43
C VAL A 411 15.39 11.75 9.02
N LEU A 412 15.52 12.86 9.74
CA LEU A 412 14.92 14.14 9.37
C LEU A 412 15.92 14.91 8.50
N ARG A 413 15.62 15.18 7.23
CA ARG A 413 16.54 15.86 6.30
C ARG A 413 16.73 17.34 6.58
N SER A 414 15.74 17.96 7.21
CA SER A 414 15.82 19.35 7.67
C SER A 414 15.49 19.44 9.15
N ALA A 415 16.34 20.14 9.92
CA ALA A 415 16.11 20.31 11.35
C ALA A 415 14.82 21.10 11.62
N ILE A 416 13.96 20.55 12.46
CA ILE A 416 12.77 21.22 12.97
C ILE A 416 13.00 21.48 14.47
N PRO A 417 12.86 22.72 14.93
CA PRO A 417 13.05 23.03 16.35
C PRO A 417 12.20 22.12 17.24
N TYR A 418 12.78 21.64 18.33
CA TYR A 418 12.15 20.79 19.33
C TYR A 418 11.77 19.36 18.89
N VAL A 419 11.90 18.99 17.61
CA VAL A 419 11.70 17.62 17.15
C VAL A 419 12.98 16.82 17.35
N ALA A 420 12.92 15.77 18.18
CA ALA A 420 14.08 14.94 18.52
C ALA A 420 14.20 13.72 17.59
N ARG A 421 13.09 13.14 17.17
CA ARG A 421 13.06 11.95 16.31
C ARG A 421 11.80 11.90 15.47
N VAL A 422 11.89 11.10 14.43
CA VAL A 422 10.81 10.80 13.52
C VAL A 422 10.77 9.29 13.31
N GLU A 423 9.57 8.72 13.15
CA GLU A 423 9.41 7.29 12.93
C GLU A 423 8.10 6.99 12.19
N ASN A 424 8.11 5.95 11.35
CA ASN A 424 6.89 5.36 10.83
C ASN A 424 6.51 4.16 11.70
N ARG A 425 5.33 4.19 12.29
CA ARG A 425 4.85 3.12 13.18
C ARG A 425 4.25 1.94 12.42
N ARG A 426 3.87 2.15 11.17
CA ARG A 426 3.37 1.14 10.25
C ARG A 426 4.28 1.07 9.03
N PRO A 427 4.31 -0.09 8.34
CA PRO A 427 5.06 -0.19 7.09
C PRO A 427 4.48 0.78 6.05
N ALA A 428 5.33 1.26 5.16
CA ALA A 428 4.86 1.99 3.99
C ALA A 428 4.41 1.00 2.92
N LEU A 429 3.21 1.22 2.38
CA LEU A 429 2.56 0.34 1.42
C LEU A 429 2.08 1.12 0.18
N GLY A 430 1.74 0.40 -0.89
CA GLY A 430 1.17 0.98 -2.11
C GLY A 430 2.21 1.43 -3.14
N GLY A 431 3.50 1.21 -2.91
CA GLY A 431 4.55 1.43 -3.90
C GLY A 431 4.57 0.30 -4.93
N VAL A 432 4.37 0.63 -6.20
CA VAL A 432 4.42 -0.32 -7.32
C VAL A 432 5.24 0.29 -8.44
N ASP A 433 6.08 -0.51 -9.06
CA ASP A 433 6.87 -0.09 -10.22
C ASP A 433 5.97 0.16 -11.43
N GLY A 434 6.44 0.97 -12.36
CA GLY A 434 5.74 1.19 -13.62
C GLY A 434 5.52 -0.10 -14.40
N GLU A 435 4.41 -0.20 -15.10
CA GLU A 435 4.06 -1.38 -15.89
C GLU A 435 5.05 -1.64 -17.01
N THR A 436 5.44 -2.90 -17.19
CA THR A 436 6.27 -3.30 -18.35
C THR A 436 5.44 -3.42 -19.62
N VAL A 437 6.12 -3.30 -20.79
CA VAL A 437 5.45 -3.45 -22.09
C VAL A 437 4.85 -4.85 -22.24
N GLU A 438 5.49 -5.88 -21.69
CA GLU A 438 5.00 -7.26 -21.69
C GLU A 438 3.66 -7.38 -20.97
N ASN A 439 3.52 -6.76 -19.77
CA ASN A 439 2.27 -6.76 -19.04
C ASN A 439 1.17 -6.02 -19.80
N ALA A 440 1.49 -4.85 -20.37
CA ALA A 440 0.54 -4.08 -21.17
C ALA A 440 0.07 -4.85 -22.43
N ARG A 441 0.92 -5.67 -23.03
CA ARG A 441 0.54 -6.56 -24.17
C ARG A 441 -0.48 -7.63 -23.77
N VAL A 442 -0.43 -8.09 -22.54
CA VAL A 442 -1.44 -9.03 -22.00
C VAL A 442 -2.74 -8.30 -21.67
N ARG A 443 -2.62 -7.13 -21.06
CA ARG A 443 -3.75 -6.32 -20.60
C ARG A 443 -4.53 -5.66 -21.77
N GLY A 444 -3.84 -5.20 -22.82
CA GLY A 444 -4.45 -4.49 -23.94
C GLY A 444 -5.68 -5.17 -24.54
N PRO A 445 -5.64 -6.46 -24.90
CA PRO A 445 -6.82 -7.19 -25.39
C PRO A 445 -7.97 -7.26 -24.39
N MET A 446 -7.66 -7.31 -23.08
CA MET A 446 -8.67 -7.31 -22.02
C MET A 446 -9.37 -5.95 -21.93
N THR A 447 -8.61 -4.86 -21.97
CA THR A 447 -9.14 -3.49 -21.98
C THR A 447 -10.07 -3.24 -23.17
N LEU A 448 -9.71 -3.74 -24.36
CA LEU A 448 -10.56 -3.66 -25.55
C LEU A 448 -11.87 -4.44 -25.40
N ARG A 449 -11.86 -5.58 -24.71
CA ARG A 449 -13.06 -6.39 -24.49
C ARG A 449 -14.01 -5.77 -23.48
N THR A 450 -13.51 -5.18 -22.40
CA THR A 450 -14.34 -4.56 -21.36
C THR A 450 -14.88 -3.20 -21.78
N LEU A 451 -14.27 -2.55 -22.80
CA LEU A 451 -14.58 -1.15 -23.21
C LEU A 451 -14.58 -0.18 -22.03
N ARG A 452 -13.82 -0.48 -20.99
CA ARG A 452 -13.76 0.26 -19.71
C ARG A 452 -15.11 0.40 -19.01
N ARG A 453 -15.98 -0.59 -19.13
CA ARG A 453 -17.27 -0.68 -18.44
C ARG A 453 -17.25 -1.86 -17.48
N ALA A 454 -17.77 -1.65 -16.28
CA ALA A 454 -17.88 -2.68 -15.24
C ALA A 454 -19.27 -3.35 -15.35
N VAL A 455 -19.40 -4.39 -16.17
CA VAL A 455 -20.68 -5.07 -16.44
C VAL A 455 -20.70 -6.48 -15.83
N VAL A 456 -19.63 -7.24 -16.01
CA VAL A 456 -19.49 -8.59 -15.44
C VAL A 456 -18.49 -8.58 -14.30
N PRO A 457 -18.52 -9.57 -13.37
CA PRO A 457 -17.62 -9.60 -12.22
C PRO A 457 -16.14 -9.37 -12.57
N HIS A 458 -15.68 -9.98 -13.64
CA HIS A 458 -14.30 -9.85 -14.11
C HIS A 458 -13.93 -8.41 -14.52
N ASP A 459 -14.90 -7.64 -15.07
CA ASP A 459 -14.64 -6.24 -15.43
C ASP A 459 -14.37 -5.39 -14.18
N TYR A 460 -15.17 -5.60 -13.10
CA TYR A 460 -14.96 -4.92 -11.82
C TYR A 460 -13.58 -5.22 -11.24
N GLU A 461 -13.16 -6.49 -11.28
CA GLU A 461 -11.85 -6.91 -10.80
C GLU A 461 -10.71 -6.29 -11.61
N LEU A 462 -10.85 -6.26 -12.95
CA LEU A 462 -9.85 -5.70 -13.84
C LEU A 462 -9.69 -4.18 -13.65
N LEU A 463 -10.82 -3.45 -13.65
CA LEU A 463 -10.84 -2.01 -13.49
C LEU A 463 -10.38 -1.56 -12.10
N ALA A 464 -10.65 -2.36 -11.06
CA ALA A 464 -10.14 -2.09 -9.72
C ALA A 464 -8.60 -2.18 -9.67
N ARG A 465 -8.01 -3.21 -10.31
CA ARG A 465 -6.56 -3.36 -10.41
C ARG A 465 -5.90 -2.27 -11.27
N GLU A 466 -6.64 -1.66 -12.19
CA GLU A 466 -6.13 -0.56 -13.01
C GLU A 466 -5.73 0.66 -12.16
N VAL A 467 -6.48 0.95 -11.09
CA VAL A 467 -6.24 2.10 -10.21
C VAL A 467 -5.59 1.73 -8.88
N ALA A 468 -5.59 0.46 -8.52
CA ALA A 468 -4.92 -0.07 -7.34
C ALA A 468 -4.04 -1.27 -7.74
N PRO A 469 -2.92 -1.04 -8.42
CA PRO A 469 -2.01 -2.10 -8.87
C PRO A 469 -1.35 -2.84 -7.70
N ASP A 470 -1.36 -2.25 -6.52
CA ASP A 470 -0.94 -2.85 -5.25
C ASP A 470 -1.97 -3.82 -4.64
N ALA A 471 -3.18 -3.91 -5.22
CA ALA A 471 -4.14 -4.92 -4.84
C ALA A 471 -3.72 -6.30 -5.38
N SER A 472 -3.16 -7.13 -4.51
CA SER A 472 -2.72 -8.49 -4.87
C SER A 472 -3.90 -9.36 -5.32
N ARG A 473 -5.03 -9.25 -4.60
CA ARG A 473 -6.24 -9.99 -4.93
C ARG A 473 -7.46 -9.09 -4.91
N VAL A 474 -8.29 -9.24 -5.92
CA VAL A 474 -9.58 -8.54 -6.01
C VAL A 474 -10.60 -9.59 -6.41
N GLN A 475 -11.72 -9.65 -5.69
CA GLN A 475 -12.84 -10.55 -6.01
C GLN A 475 -14.15 -9.79 -6.03
N CYS A 476 -14.87 -9.93 -7.11
CA CYS A 476 -16.20 -9.35 -7.29
C CYS A 476 -17.29 -10.39 -6.97
N ILE A 477 -18.23 -10.00 -6.11
CA ILE A 477 -19.37 -10.81 -5.70
C ILE A 477 -20.64 -10.11 -6.19
N PRO A 478 -21.28 -10.62 -7.25
CA PRO A 478 -22.53 -10.06 -7.73
C PRO A 478 -23.69 -10.45 -6.81
N ALA A 479 -24.75 -9.66 -6.83
CA ALA A 479 -26.04 -10.04 -6.23
C ALA A 479 -26.62 -11.28 -6.94
N GLY A 480 -27.30 -12.13 -6.19
CA GLY A 480 -27.99 -13.32 -6.68
C GLY A 480 -27.35 -14.64 -6.22
N GLY A 481 -28.05 -15.75 -6.45
CA GLY A 481 -27.69 -17.05 -5.87
C GLY A 481 -27.77 -17.04 -4.35
N ASP A 482 -26.82 -17.71 -3.69
CA ASP A 482 -26.69 -17.74 -2.23
C ASP A 482 -25.86 -16.56 -1.67
N SER A 483 -25.69 -15.45 -2.45
CA SER A 483 -24.95 -14.30 -1.94
C SER A 483 -25.83 -13.46 -1.00
N ASP A 484 -25.21 -12.91 0.05
CA ASP A 484 -25.82 -11.95 1.00
C ASP A 484 -25.91 -10.52 0.42
N VAL A 485 -25.53 -10.34 -0.84
CA VAL A 485 -25.57 -9.07 -1.55
C VAL A 485 -26.99 -8.78 -2.03
N GLU A 486 -27.53 -7.63 -1.64
CA GLU A 486 -28.87 -7.19 -2.06
C GLU A 486 -29.01 -7.12 -3.59
N ALA A 487 -30.25 -7.28 -4.07
CA ALA A 487 -30.55 -7.21 -5.50
C ALA A 487 -30.04 -5.88 -6.12
N GLY A 488 -29.33 -5.97 -7.24
CA GLY A 488 -28.66 -4.84 -7.88
C GLY A 488 -27.35 -4.39 -7.20
N GLY A 489 -26.94 -5.10 -6.16
CA GLY A 489 -25.67 -4.85 -5.46
C GLY A 489 -24.48 -5.59 -6.08
N VAL A 490 -23.31 -5.01 -5.93
CA VAL A 490 -22.02 -5.61 -6.26
C VAL A 490 -21.09 -5.35 -5.07
N ARG A 491 -20.52 -6.41 -4.52
CA ARG A 491 -19.49 -6.31 -3.46
C ARG A 491 -18.14 -6.64 -4.04
N LEU A 492 -17.18 -5.77 -3.84
CA LEU A 492 -15.79 -5.96 -4.29
C LEU A 492 -14.89 -6.10 -3.07
N LEU A 493 -14.26 -7.26 -2.95
CA LEU A 493 -13.29 -7.56 -1.88
C LEU A 493 -11.88 -7.27 -2.37
N VAL A 494 -11.13 -6.48 -1.62
CA VAL A 494 -9.77 -6.04 -1.98
C VAL A 494 -8.77 -6.48 -0.92
N VAL A 495 -7.72 -7.17 -1.37
CA VAL A 495 -6.59 -7.61 -0.53
C VAL A 495 -5.31 -6.97 -1.05
N PRO A 496 -4.61 -6.16 -0.26
CA PRO A 496 -3.35 -5.55 -0.67
C PRO A 496 -2.23 -6.58 -0.82
N ALA A 497 -1.15 -6.20 -1.48
CA ALA A 497 0.08 -6.97 -1.51
C ALA A 497 0.78 -6.84 -0.15
N GLY A 498 0.74 -7.91 0.65
CA GLY A 498 1.47 -8.01 1.91
C GLY A 498 2.86 -8.63 1.71
N ARG A 499 3.81 -8.25 2.56
CA ARG A 499 5.13 -8.87 2.60
C ARG A 499 5.14 -10.02 3.60
N SER A 500 5.71 -11.13 3.18
CA SER A 500 6.02 -12.22 4.09
C SER A 500 7.38 -11.96 4.76
N ASP A 501 7.49 -12.32 6.04
CA ASP A 501 8.78 -12.39 6.72
C ASP A 501 9.63 -13.57 6.21
N GLU A 502 10.80 -13.80 6.81
CA GLU A 502 11.73 -14.89 6.43
C GLU A 502 11.09 -16.29 6.56
N GLN A 503 10.08 -16.43 7.42
CA GLN A 503 9.32 -17.67 7.61
C GLN A 503 8.09 -17.77 6.70
N GLY A 504 7.82 -16.76 5.87
CA GLY A 504 6.64 -16.71 4.99
C GLY A 504 5.35 -16.24 5.68
N ARG A 505 5.43 -15.74 6.94
CA ARG A 505 4.31 -15.20 7.69
C ARG A 505 4.02 -13.76 7.23
N ILE A 506 2.75 -13.43 7.04
CA ILE A 506 2.27 -12.06 6.76
C ILE A 506 1.69 -11.48 8.06
N GLN A 507 1.99 -10.23 8.34
CA GLN A 507 1.36 -9.51 9.45
C GLN A 507 -0.07 -9.13 9.07
N PHE A 508 -1.00 -9.21 10.04
CA PHE A 508 -2.41 -8.95 9.78
C PHE A 508 -2.68 -7.53 9.24
N ASP A 509 -1.97 -6.55 9.76
CA ASP A 509 -2.10 -5.14 9.34
C ASP A 509 -1.74 -4.92 7.86
N GLU A 510 -0.87 -5.75 7.29
CA GLU A 510 -0.51 -5.69 5.87
C GLU A 510 -1.63 -6.21 4.94
N LEU A 511 -2.58 -6.97 5.48
CA LEU A 511 -3.74 -7.46 4.74
C LEU A 511 -4.95 -6.51 4.79
N ILE A 512 -4.80 -5.36 5.47
CA ILE A 512 -5.85 -4.35 5.59
C ILE A 512 -5.59 -3.25 4.54
N PRO A 513 -6.44 -3.15 3.50
CA PRO A 513 -6.26 -2.09 2.50
C PRO A 513 -6.47 -0.71 3.11
N PRO A 514 -5.64 0.28 2.74
CA PRO A 514 -5.84 1.66 3.15
C PRO A 514 -7.21 2.17 2.71
N GLN A 515 -7.87 2.97 3.55
CA GLN A 515 -9.17 3.54 3.24
C GLN A 515 -9.15 4.39 1.95
N GLN A 516 -8.02 5.05 1.68
CA GLN A 516 -7.82 5.82 0.46
C GLN A 516 -7.83 4.94 -0.80
N THR A 517 -7.24 3.73 -0.75
CA THR A 517 -7.26 2.77 -1.86
C THR A 517 -8.67 2.29 -2.14
N LEU A 518 -9.45 1.97 -1.09
CA LEU A 518 -10.85 1.58 -1.24
C LEU A 518 -11.69 2.71 -1.85
N ALA A 519 -11.50 3.95 -1.40
CA ALA A 519 -12.18 5.13 -1.95
C ALA A 519 -11.81 5.41 -3.42
N LEU A 520 -10.54 5.24 -3.77
CA LEU A 520 -10.04 5.38 -5.15
C LEU A 520 -10.69 4.37 -6.08
N ILE A 521 -10.73 3.10 -5.68
CA ILE A 521 -11.38 2.02 -6.44
C ILE A 521 -12.87 2.31 -6.59
N ALA A 522 -13.55 2.68 -5.50
CA ALA A 522 -14.97 2.99 -5.51
C ALA A 522 -15.28 4.15 -6.47
N GLY A 523 -14.55 5.26 -6.41
CA GLY A 523 -14.72 6.40 -7.30
C GLY A 523 -14.49 6.05 -8.78
N HIS A 524 -13.44 5.27 -9.08
CA HIS A 524 -13.15 4.84 -10.45
C HIS A 524 -14.23 3.94 -11.04
N LEU A 525 -14.76 3.01 -10.25
CA LEU A 525 -15.82 2.10 -10.68
C LEU A 525 -17.19 2.78 -10.74
N ASP A 526 -17.43 3.80 -9.94
CA ASP A 526 -18.70 4.54 -9.89
C ASP A 526 -19.04 5.19 -11.23
N GLU A 527 -18.03 5.70 -11.94
CA GLU A 527 -18.17 6.27 -13.29
C GLU A 527 -18.40 5.22 -14.39
N ARG A 528 -18.12 3.93 -14.12
CA ARG A 528 -18.04 2.85 -15.11
C ARG A 528 -19.07 1.75 -14.90
N ARG A 529 -19.71 1.69 -13.72
CA ARG A 529 -20.75 0.72 -13.42
C ARG A 529 -22.08 1.05 -14.10
N PRO A 530 -22.97 0.08 -14.33
CA PRO A 530 -24.32 0.31 -14.83
C PRO A 530 -25.13 1.22 -13.90
N ILE A 531 -25.99 2.03 -14.49
CA ILE A 531 -26.92 2.88 -13.74
C ILE A 531 -27.80 1.99 -12.85
N GLY A 532 -27.89 2.31 -11.55
CA GLY A 532 -28.67 1.57 -10.57
C GLY A 532 -27.95 0.41 -9.89
N ALA A 533 -26.73 0.01 -10.33
CA ALA A 533 -25.91 -0.92 -9.57
C ALA A 533 -25.40 -0.25 -8.28
N ARG A 534 -25.49 -0.93 -7.15
CA ARG A 534 -24.93 -0.47 -5.86
C ARG A 534 -23.59 -1.14 -5.65
N LEU A 535 -22.54 -0.35 -5.47
CA LEU A 535 -21.18 -0.86 -5.27
C LEU A 535 -20.75 -0.68 -3.81
N VAL A 536 -20.24 -1.76 -3.22
CA VAL A 536 -19.55 -1.76 -1.93
C VAL A 536 -18.13 -2.27 -2.16
N VAL A 537 -17.13 -1.48 -1.78
CA VAL A 537 -15.71 -1.86 -1.87
C VAL A 537 -15.17 -1.97 -0.44
N GLU A 538 -14.72 -3.16 -0.08
CA GLU A 538 -14.29 -3.45 1.29
C GLU A 538 -13.20 -4.53 1.35
N ARG A 539 -12.63 -4.75 2.53
CA ARG A 539 -11.73 -5.88 2.78
C ARG A 539 -12.53 -7.17 2.97
N PRO A 540 -11.96 -8.35 2.68
CA PRO A 540 -12.57 -9.61 3.07
C PRO A 540 -12.58 -9.78 4.60
N PHE A 541 -13.45 -10.63 5.09
CA PHE A 541 -13.34 -11.16 6.44
C PHE A 541 -12.17 -12.15 6.49
N TYR A 542 -11.38 -12.13 7.57
CA TYR A 542 -10.28 -13.06 7.78
C TYR A 542 -10.58 -14.00 8.94
N GLN A 543 -10.51 -15.29 8.69
CA GLN A 543 -10.58 -16.32 9.73
C GLN A 543 -9.17 -16.76 10.08
N GLY A 544 -8.74 -16.44 11.29
CA GLY A 544 -7.45 -16.88 11.79
C GLY A 544 -7.42 -18.40 12.02
N VAL A 545 -6.26 -19.01 11.74
CA VAL A 545 -5.96 -20.40 12.02
C VAL A 545 -4.64 -20.53 12.75
N THR A 546 -4.64 -21.33 13.81
CA THR A 546 -3.44 -21.84 14.47
C THR A 546 -3.39 -23.34 14.31
N VAL A 547 -2.28 -23.84 13.81
CA VAL A 547 -1.98 -25.28 13.76
C VAL A 547 -1.11 -25.63 14.96
N VAL A 548 -1.55 -26.62 15.73
CA VAL A 548 -0.74 -27.22 16.79
C VAL A 548 -0.46 -28.67 16.40
N ALA A 549 0.82 -29.01 16.21
CA ALA A 549 1.17 -30.35 15.78
C ALA A 549 2.40 -30.89 16.51
N THR A 550 2.47 -32.21 16.56
CA THR A 550 3.64 -32.96 17.03
C THR A 550 4.18 -33.78 15.86
N VAL A 551 5.46 -33.59 15.56
CA VAL A 551 6.16 -34.29 14.48
C VAL A 551 7.38 -35.02 15.02
N GLN A 552 7.66 -36.18 14.46
CA GLN A 552 8.84 -36.99 14.74
C GLN A 552 9.87 -36.76 13.64
N ALA A 553 11.06 -36.32 14.01
CA ALA A 553 12.15 -36.05 13.06
C ALA A 553 12.99 -37.32 12.86
N ARG A 554 13.55 -37.45 11.68
CA ARG A 554 14.48 -38.56 11.37
C ARG A 554 15.74 -38.43 12.21
N ARG A 555 16.38 -39.57 12.51
CA ARG A 555 17.62 -39.60 13.30
C ARG A 555 18.73 -38.83 12.61
N GLY A 556 19.45 -38.02 13.38
CA GLY A 556 20.63 -37.30 12.92
C GLY A 556 20.34 -35.95 12.23
N VAL A 557 19.09 -35.49 12.26
CA VAL A 557 18.75 -34.14 11.79
C VAL A 557 18.71 -33.13 12.95
N VAL A 558 18.92 -31.86 12.66
CA VAL A 558 18.81 -30.77 13.64
C VAL A 558 17.33 -30.45 13.89
N LEU A 559 16.84 -30.75 15.08
CA LEU A 559 15.41 -30.61 15.42
C LEU A 559 14.87 -29.19 15.19
N GLU A 560 15.68 -28.16 15.51
CA GLU A 560 15.28 -26.77 15.35
C GLU A 560 15.12 -26.40 13.86
N GLN A 561 16.01 -26.90 13.00
CA GLN A 561 15.90 -26.67 11.55
C GLN A 561 14.61 -27.31 10.99
N VAL A 562 14.30 -28.56 11.41
CA VAL A 562 13.05 -29.23 11.01
C VAL A 562 11.83 -28.45 11.50
N ARG A 563 11.91 -27.87 12.68
CA ARG A 563 10.85 -27.03 13.23
C ARG A 563 10.63 -25.76 12.39
N GLU A 564 11.71 -25.07 12.04
CA GLU A 564 11.63 -23.84 11.23
C GLU A 564 11.12 -24.12 9.81
N GLU A 565 11.63 -25.17 9.15
CA GLU A 565 11.17 -25.58 7.83
C GLU A 565 9.68 -25.99 7.84
N ALA A 566 9.23 -26.67 8.89
CA ALA A 566 7.84 -27.06 9.05
C ALA A 566 6.92 -25.86 9.31
N LEU A 567 7.37 -24.88 10.09
CA LEU A 567 6.64 -23.62 10.29
C LEU A 567 6.54 -22.85 8.97
N THR A 568 7.64 -22.71 8.25
CA THR A 568 7.67 -22.05 6.93
C THR A 568 6.73 -22.72 5.93
N ALA A 569 6.69 -24.06 5.92
CA ALA A 569 5.78 -24.81 5.06
C ALA A 569 4.30 -24.53 5.39
N LEU A 570 3.94 -24.47 6.69
CA LEU A 570 2.58 -24.14 7.11
C LEU A 570 2.20 -22.68 6.76
N TYR A 571 3.06 -21.70 7.07
CA TYR A 571 2.81 -20.30 6.72
C TYR A 571 2.69 -20.10 5.22
N SER A 572 3.54 -20.76 4.43
CA SER A 572 3.46 -20.70 2.97
C SER A 572 2.18 -21.33 2.44
N TYR A 573 1.75 -22.46 3.01
CA TYR A 573 0.55 -23.16 2.54
C TYR A 573 -0.73 -22.40 2.88
N PHE A 574 -0.85 -21.86 4.09
CA PHE A 574 -2.02 -21.09 4.52
C PHE A 574 -1.92 -19.59 4.20
N ASN A 575 -1.01 -19.22 3.29
CA ASN A 575 -0.87 -17.85 2.87
C ASN A 575 -2.08 -17.40 2.03
N PRO A 576 -2.78 -16.31 2.39
CA PRO A 576 -3.94 -15.84 1.64
C PRO A 576 -3.60 -15.30 0.25
N LEU A 577 -2.33 -14.92 -0.01
CA LEU A 577 -1.90 -14.29 -1.26
C LEU A 577 -1.27 -15.27 -2.26
N SER A 578 -0.48 -16.24 -1.76
CA SER A 578 0.32 -17.15 -2.60
C SER A 578 0.21 -18.61 -2.21
N GLY A 579 -0.54 -18.95 -1.13
CA GLY A 579 -0.69 -20.29 -0.64
C GLY A 579 -1.84 -21.08 -1.30
N GLY A 580 -2.31 -22.08 -0.59
CA GLY A 580 -3.38 -22.95 -1.05
C GLY A 580 -2.93 -24.03 -2.04
N PRO A 581 -3.85 -24.91 -2.46
CA PRO A 581 -3.54 -26.03 -3.36
C PRO A 581 -3.03 -25.62 -4.73
N GLY A 582 -3.49 -24.45 -5.23
CA GLY A 582 -3.10 -23.90 -6.52
C GLY A 582 -1.83 -23.03 -6.47
N ARG A 583 -1.36 -22.67 -5.27
CA ARG A 583 -0.27 -21.70 -5.05
C ARG A 583 -0.54 -20.31 -5.64
N ASP A 584 -1.80 -19.96 -5.82
CA ASP A 584 -2.30 -18.66 -6.30
C ASP A 584 -3.07 -17.89 -5.22
N GLY A 585 -2.88 -18.28 -3.98
CA GLY A 585 -3.54 -17.80 -2.78
C GLY A 585 -4.67 -18.72 -2.32
N TRP A 586 -4.93 -18.73 -1.01
CA TRP A 586 -6.02 -19.54 -0.45
C TRP A 586 -7.36 -19.15 -1.08
N PRO A 587 -8.15 -20.11 -1.61
CA PRO A 587 -9.44 -19.80 -2.22
C PRO A 587 -10.42 -19.21 -1.21
N PHE A 588 -11.19 -18.19 -1.61
CA PHE A 588 -12.24 -17.62 -0.78
C PHE A 588 -13.28 -18.67 -0.39
N GLY A 589 -13.70 -18.65 0.87
CA GLY A 589 -14.72 -19.56 1.41
C GLY A 589 -14.30 -21.03 1.51
N ARG A 590 -13.09 -21.38 1.13
CA ARG A 590 -12.61 -22.74 1.22
C ARG A 590 -12.33 -23.12 2.68
N PRO A 591 -12.98 -24.17 3.22
CA PRO A 591 -12.71 -24.63 4.58
C PRO A 591 -11.29 -25.18 4.72
N ILE A 592 -10.73 -25.03 5.92
CA ILE A 592 -9.42 -25.57 6.28
C ILE A 592 -9.61 -26.93 6.93
N GLN A 593 -8.83 -27.93 6.53
CA GLN A 593 -8.90 -29.29 7.08
C GLN A 593 -7.57 -29.70 7.71
N SER A 594 -7.60 -30.41 8.82
CA SER A 594 -6.38 -30.90 9.50
C SER A 594 -5.55 -31.84 8.64
N GLY A 595 -6.20 -32.59 7.72
CA GLY A 595 -5.52 -33.45 6.76
C GLY A 595 -4.61 -32.70 5.79
N GLU A 596 -4.93 -31.44 5.45
CA GLU A 596 -4.08 -30.60 4.59
C GLU A 596 -2.80 -30.19 5.34
N ALA A 597 -2.94 -29.75 6.59
CA ALA A 597 -1.79 -29.43 7.43
C ALA A 597 -0.90 -30.67 7.68
N PHE A 598 -1.53 -31.83 7.89
CA PHE A 598 -0.83 -33.11 8.00
C PHE A 598 -0.01 -33.40 6.72
N ALA A 599 -0.63 -33.28 5.55
CA ALA A 599 0.03 -33.53 4.27
C ALA A 599 1.22 -32.59 4.01
N VAL A 600 1.07 -31.31 4.37
CA VAL A 600 2.13 -30.30 4.27
C VAL A 600 3.30 -30.66 5.18
N LEU A 601 3.03 -30.97 6.44
CA LEU A 601 4.07 -31.32 7.42
C LEU A 601 4.81 -32.61 7.03
N GLN A 602 4.10 -33.61 6.50
CA GLN A 602 4.71 -34.88 6.08
C GLN A 602 5.68 -34.73 4.90
N GLN A 603 5.54 -33.64 4.10
CA GLN A 603 6.42 -33.36 2.96
C GLN A 603 7.68 -32.59 3.36
N VAL A 604 7.79 -32.11 4.60
CA VAL A 604 8.96 -31.35 5.06
C VAL A 604 10.19 -32.26 5.16
N PRO A 605 11.33 -31.85 4.60
CA PRO A 605 12.58 -32.60 4.71
C PRO A 605 12.94 -32.83 6.18
N GLY A 606 13.36 -34.05 6.51
CA GLY A 606 13.73 -34.40 7.90
C GLY A 606 12.58 -34.84 8.79
N VAL A 607 11.33 -34.69 8.40
CA VAL A 607 10.17 -35.28 9.08
C VAL A 607 10.09 -36.75 8.73
N ASP A 608 9.94 -37.62 9.78
CA ASP A 608 9.69 -39.03 9.63
C ASP A 608 8.20 -39.33 9.73
N LEU A 609 7.57 -38.88 10.81
CA LEU A 609 6.15 -39.11 11.08
C LEU A 609 5.50 -37.84 11.65
N VAL A 610 4.27 -37.56 11.23
CA VAL A 610 3.38 -36.59 11.87
C VAL A 610 2.46 -37.33 12.81
N GLU A 611 2.57 -37.08 14.12
CA GLU A 611 1.82 -37.83 15.16
C GLU A 611 0.43 -37.24 15.39
N ASP A 612 0.32 -35.92 15.58
CA ASP A 612 -0.93 -35.26 15.91
C ASP A 612 -0.99 -33.89 15.20
N VAL A 613 -2.15 -33.52 14.65
CA VAL A 613 -2.42 -32.23 14.05
C VAL A 613 -3.79 -31.74 14.47
N ARG A 614 -3.83 -30.62 15.16
CA ARG A 614 -5.07 -29.96 15.60
C ARG A 614 -5.13 -28.56 15.04
N LEU A 615 -6.29 -28.18 14.54
CA LEU A 615 -6.59 -26.82 14.11
C LEU A 615 -7.33 -26.08 15.22
N PHE A 616 -6.97 -24.84 15.41
CA PHE A 616 -7.68 -23.93 16.31
C PHE A 616 -8.12 -22.72 15.48
N PRO A 617 -9.44 -22.41 15.44
CA PRO A 617 -9.86 -21.10 14.97
C PRO A 617 -9.19 -20.04 15.86
N ALA A 618 -8.67 -18.99 15.27
CA ALA A 618 -8.03 -17.91 16.00
C ALA A 618 -8.61 -16.56 15.56
N ASP A 619 -8.68 -15.63 16.50
CA ASP A 619 -8.95 -14.24 16.16
C ASP A 619 -7.70 -13.65 15.47
N PRO A 620 -7.81 -13.09 14.26
CA PRO A 620 -6.64 -12.62 13.52
C PRO A 620 -5.97 -11.39 14.17
N VAL A 621 -6.68 -10.65 15.03
CA VAL A 621 -6.17 -9.44 15.69
C VAL A 621 -5.49 -9.75 17.00
N ASN A 622 -6.18 -10.50 17.89
CA ASN A 622 -5.70 -10.75 19.26
C ASN A 622 -5.18 -12.17 19.50
N GLY A 623 -5.34 -13.08 18.52
CA GLY A 623 -4.88 -14.46 18.58
C GLY A 623 -5.65 -15.36 19.54
N GLN A 624 -6.80 -14.93 20.03
CA GLN A 624 -7.63 -15.77 20.90
C GLN A 624 -8.05 -17.03 20.15
N ARG A 625 -7.72 -18.18 20.72
CA ARG A 625 -8.00 -19.49 20.14
C ARG A 625 -9.35 -20.02 20.59
N GLY A 626 -10.09 -20.58 19.65
CA GLY A 626 -11.28 -21.35 19.94
C GLY A 626 -10.97 -22.80 20.32
N GLU A 627 -11.98 -23.64 20.32
CA GLU A 627 -11.85 -25.07 20.59
C GLU A 627 -11.11 -25.80 19.45
N PRO A 628 -10.34 -26.87 19.78
CA PRO A 628 -9.67 -27.67 18.77
C PRO A 628 -10.67 -28.35 17.84
N THR A 629 -10.40 -28.31 16.55
CA THR A 629 -11.25 -28.91 15.53
C THR A 629 -10.44 -29.57 14.44
N THR A 630 -11.06 -30.45 13.67
CA THR A 630 -10.47 -31.06 12.48
C THR A 630 -10.79 -30.28 11.21
N LYS A 631 -11.78 -29.37 11.29
CA LYS A 631 -12.22 -28.56 10.16
C LYS A 631 -12.66 -27.18 10.65
N ILE A 632 -12.10 -26.14 10.05
CA ILE A 632 -12.56 -24.76 10.23
C ILE A 632 -13.35 -24.37 8.98
N ALA A 633 -14.64 -24.10 9.16
CA ALA A 633 -15.47 -23.56 8.09
C ALA A 633 -15.13 -22.07 7.92
N LEU A 634 -15.02 -21.63 6.67
CA LEU A 634 -14.91 -20.22 6.32
C LEU A 634 -16.24 -19.76 5.72
N ASP A 635 -16.63 -18.55 6.06
CA ASP A 635 -17.71 -17.88 5.35
C ASP A 635 -17.33 -17.75 3.86
N ARG A 636 -18.31 -17.77 2.97
CA ARG A 636 -18.12 -17.85 1.51
C ARG A 636 -17.14 -16.80 0.96
N HIS A 637 -17.01 -15.68 1.61
CA HIS A 637 -16.19 -14.54 1.20
C HIS A 637 -15.02 -14.25 2.16
N ALA A 638 -14.77 -15.16 3.08
CA ALA A 638 -13.67 -15.08 4.01
C ALA A 638 -12.39 -15.68 3.43
N LEU A 639 -11.26 -15.17 3.91
CA LEU A 639 -9.94 -15.71 3.66
C LEU A 639 -9.33 -16.30 4.93
N VAL A 640 -8.41 -17.21 4.76
CA VAL A 640 -7.60 -17.71 5.87
C VAL A 640 -6.55 -16.67 6.25
N PHE A 641 -6.24 -16.57 7.54
CA PHE A 641 -5.08 -15.87 8.06
C PHE A 641 -4.30 -16.82 8.98
N SER A 642 -3.03 -17.06 8.68
CA SER A 642 -2.15 -17.83 9.55
C SER A 642 -1.74 -17.01 10.76
N TYR A 643 -2.32 -17.38 11.92
CA TYR A 643 -1.83 -16.82 13.18
C TYR A 643 -0.56 -17.60 13.63
N GLU A 644 -0.17 -17.58 14.89
CA GLU A 644 1.01 -18.32 15.36
C GLU A 644 0.78 -19.82 15.38
N HIS A 645 1.54 -20.57 14.57
CA HIS A 645 1.55 -22.03 14.60
C HIS A 645 2.49 -22.55 15.68
N GLN A 646 2.18 -23.71 16.27
CA GLN A 646 2.97 -24.33 17.33
C GLN A 646 3.34 -25.75 16.94
N LEU A 647 4.64 -25.99 16.79
CA LEU A 647 5.18 -27.30 16.46
C LEU A 647 6.08 -27.83 17.58
N ARG A 648 5.83 -29.07 17.96
CA ARG A 648 6.70 -29.84 18.85
C ARG A 648 7.41 -30.89 18.00
N VAL A 649 8.72 -30.79 17.89
CA VAL A 649 9.55 -31.77 17.18
C VAL A 649 10.19 -32.69 18.19
N ARG A 650 10.10 -33.99 17.97
CA ARG A 650 10.72 -35.06 18.77
C ARG A 650 11.68 -35.86 17.90
N GLU A 651 12.71 -36.43 18.51
CA GLU A 651 13.59 -37.36 17.82
C GLU A 651 12.92 -38.76 17.71
N ALA A 652 13.15 -39.42 16.55
CA ALA A 652 12.60 -40.77 16.26
C ALA A 652 13.14 -41.87 17.14
#